data_5642a418011bcb05ceaf7d7d278adc47
#
_entry.id   5642a418011bcb05ceaf7d7d278adc47
#
_cell.length_a   1.000
_cell.length_b   1.000
_cell.length_c   1.000
_cell.angle_alpha   90.00
_cell.angle_beta   90.00
_cell.angle_gamma   90.00
#
_symmetry.space_group_name_H-M   'P 1'
#
loop_
_entity.id
_entity.type
_entity.pdbx_description
1 polymer ?
#
loop_
_entity_poly.entity_id
_entity_poly.type
_entity_poly.pdbx_seq_one_letter_code
_entity_poly.pdbx_strand_id
1 'polypeptide(L)'
;MNLTTGTTTLDGGDNVIVGSGTAIRIGDAALNFGPGAINVDSVATAIFSTNGAAANLVFQPGNTTTISTTATTSTTYGIQGSNNSNTTVDLQQNSNVTIRSVNGIMLGPTISGTANRLQVGDGATLKIEASGGTSPKGLMINTNNSASIASGGTLDIDVDAGNWARALELSLHMTYVSDSPDKFTAAAGSTVRLHTVGTNAQGLYMLGEGNAVFNGTTRIHTEGADSAGLYVYRYLSPVSVLTVNPQGADNATITTEGDRSYGLLAINGSQVTLGNAVFTTSGQAAMGLFGTTDNGAVATRIIANRVGTTTTGAGSFGILADGDGTHISYDNGTVSTSGQGAHGVVLTENSVFDAQNSTIAASGAAASGLLLLGATAGSQRADIVGGSITSSQASAIGVDGGSATINLTGAQVSGATNWLYVTPGGVQSTWGGLPVAAPDPTLDPDIPPPTLTRPARSTFGPANLTLTATNSTLTGAAVTQAGSTSTVNLVNSVWNMTGSSNVTNLLNDPSLIDFAAPAGGVYKTLTVANYSGDGTIALNTYLGTDGSPSDKLVVDGGTATGSSKLRIKNTGGPGALTHANGIQVVDAINGGSTDNGAFSLESPVTAGAHEYKLYRGGVSPADASNWYLRSAELVIDPDTGEVEEVPLYRPETAPAVIAPEVARQIAGRMLDTFHDRMGDQYALLSSAERKAGWARVIGQRMKQEWAGSVEPKFSGNIWIGQAGADLLERQRDDGLSDRLGFFGSYGQASGNVSGFVEGRHGNSAGSLRLNAYGLGLYWTRLKRTDWYWDNVLMANYYDGRSRSDRGVGADMDGWGLTASTEFGYSFHPSPDIMIQPQAQLFYQYTDIGNAKDQYSSIRFSGSGAVTGRLGILVQGNADNPDKIRPYARFNLWRRMGHGETVVFGDSDTLRTEYGSTSADVRVGLVAPVSKQTQLYASAGYGFDLDGNQRQAYYGNIGVRYKW
;
A
#
# COMPACT_ATOMS: atom_id res chain seq x y z
N MET A 1 60.27 28.94 -39.21
CA MET A 1 61.07 27.70 -39.29
C MET A 1 60.48 26.76 -40.34
N ASN A 2 61.23 26.29 -41.26
CA ASN A 2 60.81 25.33 -42.29
C ASN A 2 61.61 24.02 -42.14
N LEU A 3 60.99 22.95 -41.81
CA LEU A 3 61.55 21.62 -41.58
C LEU A 3 61.03 20.71 -42.72
N THR A 4 61.89 20.33 -43.67
CA THR A 4 61.50 19.54 -44.82
C THR A 4 61.82 18.05 -44.65
N THR A 5 62.92 17.73 -44.00
CA THR A 5 63.33 16.34 -43.67
C THR A 5 64.26 16.35 -42.43
N GLY A 6 64.43 15.18 -41.78
CA GLY A 6 65.30 14.98 -40.62
C GLY A 6 64.65 15.25 -39.30
N THR A 7 65.44 15.30 -38.24
CA THR A 7 64.99 15.56 -36.87
C THR A 7 65.61 16.82 -36.32
N THR A 8 64.74 17.68 -35.72
CA THR A 8 65.16 18.90 -35.04
C THR A 8 64.69 18.86 -33.59
N THR A 9 65.52 19.32 -32.66
CA THR A 9 65.13 19.42 -31.24
C THR A 9 65.21 20.90 -30.83
N LEU A 10 64.10 21.30 -30.10
CA LEU A 10 64.08 22.56 -29.37
C LEU A 10 64.33 22.21 -27.90
N ASP A 11 65.27 22.87 -27.28
CA ASP A 11 65.62 22.63 -25.86
C ASP A 11 64.97 23.64 -24.89
N GLY A 12 64.95 23.32 -23.60
CA GLY A 12 64.36 24.20 -22.58
C GLY A 12 65.04 25.60 -22.58
N GLY A 13 64.23 26.65 -22.61
CA GLY A 13 64.59 28.02 -22.74
C GLY A 13 64.52 28.59 -24.17
N ASP A 14 64.24 27.72 -25.19
CA ASP A 14 64.08 28.20 -26.57
C ASP A 14 62.73 28.97 -26.73
N ASN A 15 62.83 30.07 -27.46
CA ASN A 15 61.68 30.88 -27.86
C ASN A 15 61.68 30.97 -29.40
N VAL A 16 60.52 30.57 -30.00
CA VAL A 16 60.25 30.75 -31.45
C VAL A 16 59.20 31.84 -31.59
N ILE A 17 59.63 33.07 -31.90
CA ILE A 17 58.76 34.24 -32.08
C ILE A 17 58.74 34.64 -33.52
N VAL A 18 57.57 34.75 -34.15
CA VAL A 18 57.36 35.16 -35.52
C VAL A 18 56.38 36.31 -35.64
N GLY A 19 56.81 37.45 -36.12
CA GLY A 19 56.02 38.70 -36.27
C GLY A 19 54.95 38.64 -37.39
N SER A 20 55.01 37.67 -38.28
CA SER A 20 54.01 37.49 -39.35
C SER A 20 54.05 36.05 -39.92
N GLY A 21 52.83 35.51 -40.22
CA GLY A 21 52.68 34.16 -40.80
C GLY A 21 52.79 33.01 -39.79
N THR A 22 53.03 31.79 -40.30
CA THR A 22 53.23 30.55 -39.53
C THR A 22 54.61 30.43 -38.94
N ALA A 23 54.74 30.11 -37.65
CA ALA A 23 56.03 30.01 -36.97
C ALA A 23 56.80 28.79 -37.40
N ILE A 24 56.22 27.60 -37.50
CA ILE A 24 56.86 26.35 -37.81
C ILE A 24 56.08 25.64 -38.90
N ARG A 25 56.73 25.34 -40.03
CA ARG A 25 56.18 24.46 -41.07
C ARG A 25 57.01 23.17 -41.13
N ILE A 26 56.32 22.04 -41.15
CA ILE A 26 56.90 20.70 -41.11
C ILE A 26 56.46 19.89 -42.32
N GLY A 27 57.50 19.40 -43.07
CA GLY A 27 57.32 18.38 -44.12
C GLY A 27 57.51 16.96 -43.55
N ASP A 28 58.27 16.12 -44.29
CA ASP A 28 58.60 14.75 -43.84
C ASP A 28 59.72 14.79 -42.77
N ALA A 29 59.45 15.38 -41.66
CA ALA A 29 60.40 15.68 -40.60
C ALA A 29 59.87 15.42 -39.22
N ALA A 30 60.77 15.26 -38.23
CA ALA A 30 60.44 15.20 -36.79
C ALA A 30 60.87 16.48 -36.08
N LEU A 31 59.96 17.01 -35.22
CA LEU A 31 60.27 18.10 -34.31
C LEU A 31 60.13 17.61 -32.92
N ASN A 32 61.22 17.58 -32.15
CA ASN A 32 61.22 17.20 -30.74
C ASN A 32 61.21 18.46 -29.86
N PHE A 33 60.38 18.51 -28.88
CA PHE A 33 60.35 19.47 -27.82
C PHE A 33 61.01 18.83 -26.59
N GLY A 34 62.26 19.22 -26.32
CA GLY A 34 63.03 18.69 -25.19
C GLY A 34 62.53 19.09 -23.82
N PRO A 35 63.13 18.59 -22.72
CA PRO A 35 62.78 18.98 -21.37
C PRO A 35 62.92 20.47 -21.09
N GLY A 36 62.10 21.04 -20.22
CA GLY A 36 62.10 22.44 -19.83
C GLY A 36 61.04 23.28 -20.54
N ALA A 37 61.10 24.60 -20.33
CA ALA A 37 60.09 25.54 -20.82
C ALA A 37 60.46 25.98 -22.25
N ILE A 38 59.53 25.85 -23.20
CA ILE A 38 59.63 26.25 -24.59
C ILE A 38 58.41 27.12 -24.94
N ASN A 39 58.67 28.26 -25.66
CA ASN A 39 57.55 29.10 -26.11
C ASN A 39 57.56 29.16 -27.64
N VAL A 40 56.39 29.02 -28.27
CA VAL A 40 56.20 29.21 -29.72
C VAL A 40 55.11 30.25 -29.93
N ASP A 41 55.50 31.46 -30.31
CA ASP A 41 54.55 32.56 -30.52
C ASP A 41 54.49 32.92 -32.05
N SER A 42 53.24 33.08 -32.53
CA SER A 42 52.93 33.31 -33.91
C SER A 42 51.78 34.31 -34.10
N VAL A 43 51.81 35.05 -35.21
CA VAL A 43 50.66 35.88 -35.60
C VAL A 43 49.59 35.06 -36.28
N ALA A 44 49.92 34.01 -37.06
CA ALA A 44 48.98 33.10 -37.67
C ALA A 44 49.05 31.67 -37.04
N THR A 45 48.74 30.61 -37.74
CA THR A 45 48.87 29.23 -37.25
C THR A 45 50.29 28.98 -36.77
N ALA A 46 50.44 28.52 -35.50
CA ALA A 46 51.76 28.39 -34.90
C ALA A 46 52.60 27.25 -35.54
N ILE A 47 52.00 26.04 -35.57
CA ILE A 47 52.67 24.85 -36.15
C ILE A 47 51.77 24.28 -37.23
N PHE A 48 52.32 24.11 -38.45
CA PHE A 48 51.57 23.64 -39.60
C PHE A 48 52.37 22.52 -40.32
N SER A 49 51.68 21.34 -40.45
CA SER A 49 52.24 20.30 -41.33
C SER A 49 51.81 20.52 -42.77
N THR A 50 52.71 20.28 -43.72
CA THR A 50 52.44 20.48 -45.15
C THR A 50 51.57 19.32 -45.69
N ASN A 51 50.76 19.61 -46.72
CA ASN A 51 49.91 18.63 -47.36
C ASN A 51 50.71 17.42 -47.86
N GLY A 52 50.28 16.20 -47.55
CA GLY A 52 50.90 14.93 -47.87
C GLY A 52 52.14 14.56 -47.03
N ALA A 53 52.52 15.33 -46.05
CA ALA A 53 53.70 15.10 -45.23
C ALA A 53 53.53 14.10 -44.10
N ALA A 54 54.62 13.39 -43.75
CA ALA A 54 54.68 12.52 -42.55
C ALA A 54 55.44 13.29 -41.46
N ALA A 55 54.70 14.21 -40.77
CA ALA A 55 55.24 15.08 -39.73
C ALA A 55 55.13 14.46 -38.34
N ASN A 56 56.21 14.53 -37.55
CA ASN A 56 56.20 14.08 -36.16
C ASN A 56 56.52 15.25 -35.20
N LEU A 57 55.57 15.57 -34.29
CA LEU A 57 55.81 16.50 -33.20
C LEU A 57 55.86 15.68 -31.91
N VAL A 58 57.01 15.67 -31.26
CA VAL A 58 57.22 14.88 -30.04
C VAL A 58 57.54 15.77 -28.86
N PHE A 59 56.67 15.81 -27.84
CA PHE A 59 56.87 16.51 -26.58
C PHE A 59 57.46 15.52 -25.57
N GLN A 60 58.78 15.68 -25.30
CA GLN A 60 59.50 14.72 -24.46
C GLN A 60 59.16 14.79 -22.99
N PRO A 61 59.49 13.79 -22.16
CA PRO A 61 59.29 13.83 -20.73
C PRO A 61 59.93 15.05 -20.07
N GLY A 62 59.17 15.72 -19.17
CA GLY A 62 59.58 16.95 -18.50
C GLY A 62 59.53 18.21 -19.38
N ASN A 63 58.96 18.12 -20.59
CA ASN A 63 58.66 19.26 -21.43
C ASN A 63 57.55 20.14 -20.84
N THR A 64 57.73 21.46 -21.02
CA THR A 64 56.64 22.44 -20.71
C THR A 64 56.61 23.44 -21.89
N THR A 65 55.76 23.18 -22.89
CA THR A 65 55.64 24.03 -24.07
C THR A 65 54.38 24.90 -24.02
N THR A 66 54.52 26.17 -24.29
CA THR A 66 53.43 27.10 -24.56
C THR A 66 53.45 27.49 -26.05
N ILE A 67 52.28 27.30 -26.70
CA ILE A 67 52.05 27.69 -28.10
C ILE A 67 51.00 28.77 -28.13
N SER A 68 51.35 29.98 -28.69
CA SER A 68 50.39 31.10 -28.69
C SER A 68 50.25 31.65 -30.12
N THR A 69 49.04 32.13 -30.42
CA THR A 69 48.74 32.85 -31.67
C THR A 69 48.08 34.19 -31.35
N THR A 70 48.32 35.22 -32.16
CA THR A 70 47.75 36.56 -31.94
C THR A 70 46.73 36.98 -33.00
N ALA A 71 46.57 36.26 -34.11
CA ALA A 71 45.52 36.53 -35.08
C ALA A 71 44.14 36.06 -34.55
N THR A 72 43.08 36.78 -34.86
CA THR A 72 41.71 36.54 -34.46
C THR A 72 40.84 35.92 -35.54
N THR A 73 41.42 35.41 -36.61
CA THR A 73 40.73 34.80 -37.75
C THR A 73 40.30 33.35 -37.43
N SER A 74 39.16 32.92 -37.90
CA SER A 74 38.66 31.55 -37.70
C SER A 74 39.54 30.45 -38.32
N THR A 75 40.53 30.79 -39.11
CA THR A 75 41.48 29.87 -39.72
C THR A 75 42.81 29.79 -38.97
N THR A 76 42.97 30.41 -37.80
CA THR A 76 44.17 30.38 -36.98
C THR A 76 44.11 29.20 -35.98
N TYR A 77 45.18 28.36 -36.06
CA TYR A 77 45.29 27.17 -35.16
C TYR A 77 46.60 27.22 -34.37
N GLY A 78 46.59 26.65 -33.17
CA GLY A 78 47.86 26.38 -32.48
C GLY A 78 48.69 25.31 -33.22
N ILE A 79 48.06 24.16 -33.48
CA ILE A 79 48.67 23.09 -34.31
C ILE A 79 47.66 22.68 -35.39
N GLN A 80 48.15 22.61 -36.64
CA GLN A 80 47.34 22.19 -37.77
C GLN A 80 48.06 21.05 -38.57
N GLY A 81 47.50 19.83 -38.44
CA GLY A 81 47.75 18.72 -39.36
C GLY A 81 46.95 18.96 -40.64
N SER A 82 47.65 19.15 -41.80
CA SER A 82 46.94 19.48 -43.03
C SER A 82 46.23 18.27 -43.66
N ASN A 83 45.50 18.56 -44.72
CA ASN A 83 44.75 17.51 -45.46
C ASN A 83 45.73 16.50 -46.07
N ASN A 84 45.34 15.21 -46.06
CA ASN A 84 46.09 14.08 -46.59
C ASN A 84 47.55 13.94 -46.01
N SER A 85 47.79 14.39 -44.80
CA SER A 85 49.05 14.21 -44.07
C SER A 85 48.99 13.02 -43.10
N ASN A 86 50.19 12.55 -42.69
CA ASN A 86 50.38 11.58 -41.61
C ASN A 86 51.02 12.27 -40.38
N THR A 87 50.41 13.31 -39.90
CA THR A 87 50.95 14.10 -38.78
C THR A 87 50.66 13.37 -37.46
N THR A 88 51.74 13.14 -36.69
CA THR A 88 51.59 12.65 -35.29
C THR A 88 52.00 13.77 -34.35
N VAL A 89 51.09 14.04 -33.39
CA VAL A 89 51.33 14.90 -32.22
C VAL A 89 51.42 13.99 -31.02
N ASP A 90 52.57 13.78 -30.45
CA ASP A 90 52.89 12.85 -29.39
C ASP A 90 53.38 13.57 -28.13
N LEU A 91 52.51 13.65 -27.14
CA LEU A 91 52.85 14.11 -25.79
C LEU A 91 53.30 12.89 -24.97
N GLN A 92 54.60 12.75 -24.81
CA GLN A 92 55.18 11.66 -24.04
C GLN A 92 54.92 11.81 -22.55
N GLN A 93 55.20 10.78 -21.79
CA GLN A 93 54.95 10.71 -20.37
C GLN A 93 55.41 11.98 -19.60
N ASN A 94 54.55 12.53 -18.74
CA ASN A 94 54.82 13.71 -17.90
C ASN A 94 55.22 14.97 -18.71
N SER A 95 54.82 15.11 -19.95
CA SER A 95 54.95 16.36 -20.69
C SER A 95 53.75 17.28 -20.50
N ASN A 96 53.94 18.60 -20.56
CA ASN A 96 52.88 19.59 -20.41
C ASN A 96 52.85 20.52 -21.64
N VAL A 97 51.74 20.56 -22.33
CA VAL A 97 51.54 21.43 -23.49
C VAL A 97 50.35 22.33 -23.28
N THR A 98 50.53 23.65 -23.39
CA THR A 98 49.45 24.64 -23.36
C THR A 98 49.33 25.35 -24.68
N ILE A 99 48.16 25.37 -25.30
CA ILE A 99 47.87 26.04 -26.56
C ILE A 99 46.89 27.19 -26.29
N ARG A 100 47.26 28.42 -26.74
CA ARG A 100 46.40 29.62 -26.67
C ARG A 100 46.23 30.18 -28.07
N SER A 101 45.04 29.97 -28.66
CA SER A 101 44.78 30.41 -30.02
C SER A 101 43.27 30.53 -30.28
N VAL A 102 42.86 31.00 -31.47
CA VAL A 102 41.43 30.96 -31.85
C VAL A 102 40.95 29.50 -31.94
N ASN A 103 41.72 28.61 -32.56
CA ASN A 103 41.45 27.18 -32.56
C ASN A 103 42.68 26.44 -32.02
N GLY A 104 42.48 25.40 -31.24
CA GLY A 104 43.53 24.60 -30.63
C GLY A 104 44.27 23.72 -31.63
N ILE A 105 43.82 22.48 -31.79
CA ILE A 105 44.43 21.49 -32.70
C ILE A 105 43.43 21.10 -33.76
N MET A 106 43.85 21.11 -35.01
CA MET A 106 43.14 20.55 -36.17
C MET A 106 43.90 19.34 -36.74
N LEU A 107 43.26 18.18 -36.73
CA LEU A 107 43.63 17.00 -37.50
C LEU A 107 42.81 17.03 -38.78
N GLY A 108 43.36 17.63 -39.84
CA GLY A 108 42.71 17.85 -41.14
C GLY A 108 42.32 16.53 -41.81
N PRO A 109 41.29 16.52 -42.69
CA PRO A 109 40.78 15.28 -43.28
C PRO A 109 41.85 14.58 -44.14
N THR A 110 41.84 13.24 -44.04
CA THR A 110 42.83 12.43 -44.77
C THR A 110 42.13 11.41 -45.68
N ILE A 111 42.81 11.02 -46.78
CA ILE A 111 42.37 9.94 -47.66
C ILE A 111 42.72 8.57 -47.06
N SER A 112 42.17 7.51 -47.64
CA SER A 112 42.51 6.12 -47.30
C SER A 112 44.02 5.88 -47.25
N GLY A 113 44.50 5.24 -46.18
CA GLY A 113 45.91 4.91 -45.96
C GLY A 113 46.74 6.02 -45.32
N THR A 114 46.21 7.23 -45.10
CA THR A 114 46.82 8.29 -44.32
C THR A 114 46.01 8.64 -43.07
N ALA A 115 46.65 9.07 -41.97
CA ALA A 115 45.96 9.47 -40.76
C ALA A 115 46.74 10.44 -39.88
N ASN A 116 46.17 11.56 -39.55
CA ASN A 116 46.67 12.40 -38.46
C ASN A 116 46.34 11.83 -37.09
N ARG A 117 47.25 11.92 -36.14
CA ARG A 117 47.10 11.35 -34.79
C ARG A 117 47.52 12.32 -33.71
N LEU A 118 46.75 12.31 -32.62
CA LEU A 118 47.14 12.95 -31.37
C LEU A 118 47.24 11.86 -30.29
N GLN A 119 48.34 11.86 -29.56
CA GLN A 119 48.56 10.96 -28.43
C GLN A 119 48.94 11.75 -27.19
N VAL A 120 48.19 11.60 -26.08
CA VAL A 120 48.52 12.17 -24.79
C VAL A 120 48.91 11.02 -23.87
N GLY A 121 50.18 10.94 -23.54
CA GLY A 121 50.81 9.89 -22.76
C GLY A 121 50.42 9.89 -21.28
N ASP A 122 50.88 8.87 -20.55
CA ASP A 122 50.67 8.73 -19.11
C ASP A 122 51.26 9.93 -18.35
N GLY A 123 50.50 10.56 -17.44
CA GLY A 123 50.89 11.74 -16.68
C GLY A 123 51.09 13.00 -17.56
N ALA A 124 50.93 12.94 -18.87
CA ALA A 124 51.00 14.10 -19.76
C ALA A 124 49.73 14.95 -19.68
N THR A 125 49.89 16.27 -19.84
CA THR A 125 48.77 17.22 -19.86
C THR A 125 48.77 18.01 -21.15
N LEU A 126 47.65 17.94 -21.90
CA LEU A 126 47.37 18.87 -22.99
C LEU A 126 46.25 19.84 -22.53
N LYS A 127 46.63 21.12 -22.45
CA LYS A 127 45.68 22.20 -22.17
C LYS A 127 45.46 23.03 -23.43
N ILE A 128 44.20 23.27 -23.79
CA ILE A 128 43.85 24.12 -24.94
C ILE A 128 42.92 25.24 -24.43
N GLU A 129 43.35 26.48 -24.59
CA GLU A 129 42.58 27.69 -24.32
C GLU A 129 42.26 28.35 -25.67
N ALA A 130 41.05 28.12 -26.18
CA ALA A 130 40.65 28.66 -27.49
C ALA A 130 39.69 29.84 -27.27
N SER A 131 40.00 30.96 -27.88
CA SER A 131 39.16 32.15 -27.72
C SER A 131 39.18 33.08 -28.92
N GLY A 132 38.08 33.84 -29.12
CA GLY A 132 37.89 34.74 -30.25
C GLY A 132 37.40 34.07 -31.51
N GLY A 133 37.13 34.82 -32.56
CA GLY A 133 36.51 34.30 -33.78
C GLY A 133 35.01 34.04 -33.68
N THR A 134 34.43 33.51 -34.74
CA THR A 134 32.98 33.26 -34.81
C THR A 134 32.58 31.82 -34.48
N SER A 135 33.49 30.85 -34.44
CA SER A 135 33.22 29.42 -34.14
C SER A 135 34.53 28.76 -33.73
N PRO A 136 35.08 29.12 -32.55
CA PRO A 136 36.35 28.52 -32.11
C PRO A 136 36.21 27.08 -31.74
N LYS A 137 37.27 26.32 -31.95
CA LYS A 137 37.34 24.88 -31.76
C LYS A 137 38.54 24.51 -30.90
N GLY A 138 38.37 23.67 -29.94
CA GLY A 138 39.46 23.17 -29.09
C GLY A 138 40.26 22.11 -29.86
N LEU A 139 39.73 20.89 -29.97
CA LEU A 139 40.32 19.78 -30.74
C LEU A 139 39.34 19.35 -31.82
N MET A 140 39.79 19.41 -33.08
CA MET A 140 39.04 18.96 -34.25
C MET A 140 39.69 17.72 -34.85
N ILE A 141 38.93 16.64 -34.96
CA ILE A 141 39.29 15.35 -35.55
C ILE A 141 38.40 15.13 -36.77
N ASN A 142 38.96 15.26 -37.94
CA ASN A 142 38.24 15.04 -39.19
C ASN A 142 38.47 13.62 -39.75
N THR A 143 37.85 13.29 -40.86
CA THR A 143 37.84 11.99 -41.55
C THR A 143 39.13 11.21 -41.49
N ASN A 144 39.11 9.97 -41.05
CA ASN A 144 40.21 8.99 -40.90
C ASN A 144 41.26 9.29 -39.81
N ASN A 145 41.03 10.26 -38.92
CA ASN A 145 42.02 10.64 -37.91
C ASN A 145 41.66 10.10 -36.51
N SER A 146 42.59 10.21 -35.57
CA SER A 146 42.38 9.75 -34.20
C SER A 146 43.06 10.59 -33.14
N ALA A 147 42.45 10.62 -31.97
CA ALA A 147 43.10 11.11 -30.76
C ALA A 147 42.97 10.12 -29.63
N SER A 148 44.00 9.93 -28.84
CA SER A 148 44.04 9.02 -27.71
C SER A 148 44.64 9.67 -26.46
N ILE A 149 43.97 9.46 -25.31
CA ILE A 149 44.46 9.88 -24.02
C ILE A 149 44.75 8.62 -23.18
N ALA A 150 45.97 8.44 -22.81
CA ALA A 150 46.43 7.28 -22.03
C ALA A 150 45.93 7.35 -20.57
N SER A 151 46.02 6.25 -19.83
CA SER A 151 45.80 6.24 -18.39
C SER A 151 46.74 7.28 -17.73
N GLY A 152 46.20 8.06 -16.76
CA GLY A 152 46.96 9.16 -16.14
C GLY A 152 47.11 10.44 -17.01
N GLY A 153 46.85 10.36 -18.32
CA GLY A 153 46.90 11.55 -19.21
C GLY A 153 45.72 12.50 -18.98
N THR A 154 45.94 13.77 -19.23
CA THR A 154 44.91 14.83 -19.06
C THR A 154 44.72 15.61 -20.35
N LEU A 155 43.49 15.72 -20.80
CA LEU A 155 43.03 16.64 -21.84
C LEU A 155 42.11 17.68 -21.19
N ASP A 156 42.51 18.96 -21.25
CA ASP A 156 41.80 20.10 -20.65
C ASP A 156 41.55 21.15 -21.74
N ILE A 157 40.28 21.29 -22.16
CA ILE A 157 39.92 22.19 -23.25
C ILE A 157 38.91 23.24 -22.72
N ASP A 158 39.29 24.49 -22.88
CA ASP A 158 38.47 25.65 -22.54
C ASP A 158 38.28 26.51 -23.81
N VAL A 159 36.99 26.69 -24.18
CA VAL A 159 36.63 27.46 -25.37
C VAL A 159 35.70 28.59 -24.99
N ASP A 160 36.21 29.80 -24.96
CA ASP A 160 35.47 31.01 -24.66
C ASP A 160 35.19 31.85 -25.90
N ALA A 161 33.93 31.82 -26.37
CA ALA A 161 33.51 32.60 -27.54
C ALA A 161 32.00 32.89 -27.50
N GLY A 162 31.59 33.94 -28.19
CA GLY A 162 30.22 34.38 -28.24
C GLY A 162 29.23 33.40 -28.86
N ASN A 163 29.62 32.64 -29.87
CA ASN A 163 28.72 31.66 -30.56
C ASN A 163 29.50 30.47 -31.10
N TRP A 164 28.81 29.27 -31.13
CA TRP A 164 29.28 28.07 -31.82
C TRP A 164 30.65 27.51 -31.34
N ALA A 165 30.97 27.70 -30.07
CA ALA A 165 32.15 27.13 -29.45
C ALA A 165 32.06 25.58 -29.46
N ARG A 166 33.13 24.87 -29.86
CA ARG A 166 33.20 23.39 -29.79
C ARG A 166 34.50 22.98 -29.11
N ALA A 167 34.37 22.33 -27.92
CA ALA A 167 35.59 21.89 -27.26
C ALA A 167 36.22 20.68 -27.96
N LEU A 168 35.43 19.65 -28.24
CA LEU A 168 35.88 18.48 -29.01
C LEU A 168 34.93 18.25 -30.18
N GLU A 169 35.47 18.25 -31.39
CA GLU A 169 34.72 18.02 -32.63
C GLU A 169 35.21 16.77 -33.38
N LEU A 170 34.31 15.86 -33.72
CA LEU A 170 34.51 14.77 -34.63
C LEU A 170 33.57 14.99 -35.83
N SER A 171 34.12 15.33 -36.99
CA SER A 171 33.31 15.74 -38.14
C SER A 171 33.73 15.06 -39.43
N LEU A 172 32.74 14.55 -40.17
CA LEU A 172 32.95 14.01 -41.52
C LEU A 172 33.16 15.16 -42.52
N HIS A 173 34.20 15.08 -43.31
CA HIS A 173 34.41 16.00 -44.43
C HIS A 173 33.87 15.35 -45.72
N MET A 174 32.85 15.94 -46.31
CA MET A 174 32.04 15.33 -47.40
C MET A 174 32.80 14.96 -48.68
N THR A 175 33.97 15.48 -48.90
CA THR A 175 34.78 15.20 -50.07
C THR A 175 35.75 14.02 -49.92
N TYR A 176 35.84 13.43 -48.74
CA TYR A 176 36.76 12.34 -48.45
C TYR A 176 35.98 11.04 -48.16
N VAL A 177 36.42 9.95 -48.78
CA VAL A 177 35.87 8.61 -48.53
C VAL A 177 36.49 8.09 -47.23
N SER A 178 35.66 7.74 -46.26
CA SER A 178 36.12 7.19 -44.99
C SER A 178 36.33 5.67 -45.12
N ASP A 179 37.55 5.21 -44.86
CA ASP A 179 37.85 3.79 -44.65
C ASP A 179 37.81 3.40 -43.17
N SER A 180 37.75 4.38 -42.28
CA SER A 180 37.77 4.22 -40.82
C SER A 180 37.10 5.42 -40.15
N PRO A 181 36.15 5.22 -39.24
CA PRO A 181 35.51 6.32 -38.55
C PRO A 181 36.56 7.14 -37.76
N ASP A 182 36.28 8.44 -37.60
CA ASP A 182 37.05 9.32 -36.72
C ASP A 182 36.99 8.77 -35.29
N LYS A 183 38.14 8.74 -34.60
CA LYS A 183 38.25 8.10 -33.31
C LYS A 183 38.76 9.04 -32.22
N PHE A 184 38.01 9.12 -31.11
CA PHE A 184 38.52 9.67 -29.87
C PHE A 184 38.46 8.60 -28.78
N THR A 185 39.56 8.38 -28.07
CA THR A 185 39.62 7.39 -27.01
C THR A 185 40.30 7.97 -25.77
N ALA A 186 39.58 8.07 -24.66
CA ALA A 186 40.14 8.35 -23.34
C ALA A 186 40.13 7.06 -22.51
N ALA A 187 41.29 6.60 -22.10
CA ALA A 187 41.46 5.35 -21.38
C ALA A 187 40.94 5.48 -19.93
N ALA A 188 40.66 4.36 -19.28
CA ALA A 188 40.37 4.36 -17.84
C ALA A 188 41.56 4.98 -17.05
N GLY A 189 41.23 5.79 -16.03
CA GLY A 189 42.23 6.56 -15.26
C GLY A 189 42.75 7.84 -15.96
N SER A 190 42.28 8.14 -17.17
CA SER A 190 42.55 9.46 -17.79
C SER A 190 41.59 10.52 -17.26
N THR A 191 41.93 11.80 -17.57
CA THR A 191 41.03 12.93 -17.24
C THR A 191 40.73 13.73 -18.51
N VAL A 192 39.45 13.94 -18.80
CA VAL A 192 38.99 14.81 -19.88
C VAL A 192 38.12 15.92 -19.30
N ARG A 193 38.50 17.18 -19.56
CA ARG A 193 37.69 18.37 -19.20
C ARG A 193 37.36 19.12 -20.46
N LEU A 194 36.10 19.36 -20.72
CA LEU A 194 35.62 20.15 -21.86
C LEU A 194 34.74 21.26 -21.29
N HIS A 195 35.15 22.48 -21.48
CA HIS A 195 34.39 23.68 -21.10
C HIS A 195 34.14 24.55 -22.34
N THR A 196 32.88 25.01 -22.46
CA THR A 196 32.49 25.92 -23.55
C THR A 196 31.57 27.01 -23.03
N VAL A 197 31.81 28.26 -23.50
CA VAL A 197 31.00 29.44 -23.20
C VAL A 197 30.46 30.00 -24.48
N GLY A 198 29.18 30.36 -24.53
CA GLY A 198 28.52 31.00 -25.66
C GLY A 198 27.24 30.31 -26.11
N THR A 199 26.51 30.96 -27.01
CA THR A 199 25.29 30.36 -27.59
C THR A 199 25.67 29.29 -28.66
N ASN A 200 24.83 28.24 -28.75
CA ASN A 200 25.07 27.10 -29.62
C ASN A 200 26.48 26.45 -29.39
N ALA A 201 26.91 26.41 -28.12
CA ALA A 201 28.19 25.83 -27.76
C ALA A 201 28.04 24.32 -27.44
N GLN A 202 29.02 23.51 -27.85
CA GLN A 202 29.03 22.08 -27.60
C GLN A 202 30.32 21.64 -26.91
N GLY A 203 30.16 20.85 -25.84
CA GLY A 203 31.30 20.17 -25.22
C GLY A 203 31.90 19.14 -26.16
N LEU A 204 31.10 18.16 -26.59
CA LEU A 204 31.40 17.22 -27.67
C LEU A 204 30.43 17.45 -28.83
N TYR A 205 30.97 17.61 -30.03
CA TYR A 205 30.21 17.66 -31.28
C TYR A 205 30.61 16.50 -32.21
N MET A 206 29.69 15.60 -32.46
CA MET A 206 29.91 14.47 -33.38
C MET A 206 28.97 14.57 -34.57
N LEU A 207 29.53 14.64 -35.77
CA LEU A 207 28.74 14.72 -36.99
C LEU A 207 29.22 13.67 -38.00
N GLY A 208 28.30 12.79 -38.41
CA GLY A 208 28.61 11.72 -39.38
C GLY A 208 29.21 10.47 -38.73
N GLU A 209 30.33 9.95 -39.20
CA GLU A 209 30.90 8.64 -38.83
C GLU A 209 31.85 8.69 -37.62
N GLY A 210 31.49 9.35 -36.54
CA GLY A 210 32.37 9.45 -35.39
C GLY A 210 32.27 8.23 -34.44
N ASN A 211 33.39 7.90 -33.80
CA ASN A 211 33.47 6.97 -32.68
C ASN A 211 34.21 7.61 -31.50
N ALA A 212 33.51 7.95 -30.45
CA ALA A 212 34.11 8.55 -29.25
C ALA A 212 33.91 7.63 -28.02
N VAL A 213 34.99 7.37 -27.30
CA VAL A 213 35.02 6.53 -26.10
C VAL A 213 35.68 7.28 -24.95
N PHE A 214 34.92 7.52 -23.89
CA PHE A 214 35.38 8.15 -22.66
C PHE A 214 35.31 7.12 -21.53
N ASN A 215 36.39 6.47 -21.21
CA ASN A 215 36.47 5.50 -20.11
C ASN A 215 37.09 6.10 -18.84
N GLY A 216 37.70 7.28 -18.91
CA GLY A 216 38.27 8.00 -17.77
C GLY A 216 37.30 9.01 -17.14
N THR A 217 37.79 9.72 -16.13
CA THR A 217 37.07 10.83 -15.51
C THR A 217 36.75 11.91 -16.52
N THR A 218 35.47 12.14 -16.80
CA THR A 218 35.02 13.08 -17.82
C THR A 218 34.19 14.19 -17.18
N ARG A 219 34.56 15.45 -17.45
CA ARG A 219 33.81 16.62 -17.02
C ARG A 219 33.51 17.49 -18.22
N ILE A 220 32.25 17.70 -18.52
CA ILE A 220 31.79 18.57 -19.60
C ILE A 220 30.91 19.64 -18.99
N HIS A 221 31.25 20.91 -19.26
CA HIS A 221 30.47 22.04 -18.82
C HIS A 221 30.20 22.98 -19.98
N THR A 222 28.97 23.30 -20.27
CA THR A 222 28.59 24.25 -21.31
C THR A 222 27.75 25.40 -20.71
N GLU A 223 28.11 26.62 -21.02
CA GLU A 223 27.41 27.83 -20.60
C GLU A 223 26.82 28.55 -21.83
N GLY A 224 25.52 28.90 -21.75
CA GLY A 224 24.82 29.63 -22.79
C GLY A 224 23.65 28.85 -23.39
N ALA A 225 22.78 29.59 -24.05
CA ALA A 225 21.55 29.04 -24.65
C ALA A 225 21.85 28.18 -25.90
N ASP A 226 20.93 27.25 -26.21
CA ASP A 226 20.95 26.39 -27.40
C ASP A 226 22.20 25.48 -27.48
N SER A 227 22.80 25.18 -26.34
CA SER A 227 24.05 24.45 -26.20
C SER A 227 23.80 22.95 -25.91
N ALA A 228 24.83 22.12 -26.09
CA ALA A 228 24.77 20.72 -25.69
C ALA A 228 26.08 20.25 -25.04
N GLY A 229 26.00 19.53 -23.93
CA GLY A 229 27.17 18.84 -23.38
C GLY A 229 27.71 17.83 -24.35
N LEU A 230 26.82 16.94 -24.82
CA LEU A 230 27.10 15.91 -25.82
C LEU A 230 26.11 16.05 -26.98
N TYR A 231 26.64 16.32 -28.20
CA TYR A 231 25.87 16.39 -29.44
C TYR A 231 26.30 15.29 -30.37
N VAL A 232 25.41 14.38 -30.75
CA VAL A 232 25.71 13.23 -31.61
C VAL A 232 24.68 13.15 -32.73
N TYR A 233 25.13 13.41 -33.96
CA TYR A 233 24.28 13.38 -35.15
C TYR A 233 24.81 12.44 -36.20
N ARG A 234 24.06 11.41 -36.55
CA ARG A 234 24.33 10.57 -37.70
C ARG A 234 23.80 11.25 -38.97
N TYR A 235 24.69 11.86 -39.75
CA TYR A 235 24.30 12.55 -40.96
C TYR A 235 24.23 11.60 -42.20
N LEU A 236 25.14 10.67 -42.27
CA LEU A 236 25.26 9.68 -43.35
C LEU A 236 25.56 8.28 -42.75
N SER A 237 25.58 7.23 -43.56
CA SER A 237 26.06 5.90 -43.17
C SER A 237 27.57 5.85 -43.17
N PRO A 238 28.28 5.23 -42.23
CA PRO A 238 27.83 4.43 -41.09
C PRO A 238 27.43 5.24 -39.83
N VAL A 239 27.28 4.54 -38.73
CA VAL A 239 26.63 5.01 -37.46
C VAL A 239 27.60 5.86 -36.60
N SER A 240 27.14 6.98 -36.05
CA SER A 240 27.85 7.68 -34.99
C SER A 240 27.71 6.92 -33.66
N VAL A 241 28.83 6.57 -33.05
CA VAL A 241 28.88 5.81 -31.79
C VAL A 241 29.53 6.60 -30.67
N LEU A 242 28.81 6.87 -29.61
CA LEU A 242 29.34 7.48 -28.40
C LEU A 242 29.27 6.48 -27.25
N THR A 243 30.39 6.30 -26.55
CA THR A 243 30.46 5.50 -25.33
C THR A 243 31.08 6.32 -24.19
N VAL A 244 30.38 6.42 -23.07
CA VAL A 244 30.81 7.13 -21.85
C VAL A 244 30.78 6.19 -20.67
N ASN A 245 31.91 5.90 -20.07
CA ASN A 245 32.14 5.07 -18.86
C ASN A 245 31.25 3.80 -18.75
N PRO A 246 31.24 2.93 -19.78
CA PRO A 246 30.31 1.78 -19.75
C PRO A 246 30.66 0.77 -18.68
N GLN A 247 31.89 0.69 -18.23
CA GLN A 247 32.40 -0.24 -17.22
C GLN A 247 33.59 0.40 -16.48
N GLY A 248 33.36 0.95 -15.26
CA GLY A 248 34.51 1.49 -14.54
C GLY A 248 34.14 2.20 -13.25
N ALA A 249 35.17 2.51 -12.47
CA ALA A 249 35.11 3.35 -11.28
C ALA A 249 35.11 4.85 -11.59
N ASP A 250 35.49 5.23 -12.81
CA ASP A 250 35.51 6.62 -13.27
C ASP A 250 34.09 7.14 -13.49
N ASN A 251 33.86 8.42 -13.22
CA ASN A 251 32.57 9.09 -13.37
C ASN A 251 32.62 10.14 -14.49
N ALA A 252 31.51 10.25 -15.20
CA ALA A 252 31.26 11.36 -16.10
C ALA A 252 30.28 12.36 -15.47
N THR A 253 30.59 13.64 -15.56
CA THR A 253 29.71 14.74 -15.16
C THR A 253 29.49 15.67 -16.33
N ILE A 254 28.25 15.85 -16.73
CA ILE A 254 27.85 16.73 -17.83
C ILE A 254 26.92 17.78 -17.26
N THR A 255 27.34 19.04 -17.28
CA THR A 255 26.54 20.16 -16.78
C THR A 255 26.27 21.14 -17.92
N THR A 256 25.04 21.57 -18.09
CA THR A 256 24.66 22.58 -19.06
C THR A 256 23.87 23.68 -18.36
N GLU A 257 24.25 24.92 -18.63
CA GLU A 257 23.60 26.13 -18.13
C GLU A 257 23.09 26.95 -19.31
N GLY A 258 21.85 27.33 -19.30
CA GLY A 258 21.27 28.11 -20.38
C GLY A 258 19.98 27.47 -20.93
N ASP A 259 19.14 28.32 -21.48
CA ASP A 259 17.86 27.90 -22.04
C ASP A 259 18.07 27.01 -23.27
N ARG A 260 17.22 25.99 -23.40
CA ARG A 260 17.28 25.02 -24.52
C ARG A 260 18.63 24.30 -24.65
N SER A 261 19.33 24.12 -23.53
CA SER A 261 20.64 23.47 -23.52
C SER A 261 20.52 22.02 -23.02
N TYR A 262 21.03 21.09 -23.77
CA TYR A 262 20.85 19.66 -23.56
C TYR A 262 22.08 19.01 -22.92
N GLY A 263 21.87 18.15 -21.95
CA GLY A 263 22.96 17.31 -21.44
C GLY A 263 23.49 16.37 -22.54
N LEU A 264 22.57 15.64 -23.18
CA LEU A 264 22.82 14.85 -24.39
C LEU A 264 21.76 15.17 -25.45
N LEU A 265 22.17 15.36 -26.69
CA LEU A 265 21.32 15.36 -27.87
C LEU A 265 21.83 14.32 -28.88
N ALA A 266 21.04 13.27 -29.12
CA ALA A 266 21.36 12.19 -30.04
C ALA A 266 20.31 12.14 -31.17
N ILE A 267 20.76 12.16 -32.44
CA ILE A 267 19.89 12.37 -33.60
C ILE A 267 20.10 11.29 -34.67
N ASN A 268 19.01 10.85 -35.32
CA ASN A 268 18.97 10.09 -36.56
C ASN A 268 19.87 8.85 -36.63
N GLY A 269 19.64 7.86 -35.81
CA GLY A 269 20.35 6.60 -35.79
C GLY A 269 21.69 6.62 -35.09
N SER A 270 21.95 7.67 -34.31
CA SER A 270 23.06 7.68 -33.37
C SER A 270 22.94 6.58 -32.34
N GLN A 271 24.05 5.97 -31.97
CA GLN A 271 24.14 4.97 -30.91
C GLN A 271 24.94 5.51 -29.73
N VAL A 272 24.29 5.64 -28.59
CA VAL A 272 24.89 6.19 -27.38
C VAL A 272 24.83 5.18 -26.25
N THR A 273 25.97 4.91 -25.63
CA THR A 273 26.05 4.07 -24.42
C THR A 273 26.62 4.91 -23.28
N LEU A 274 25.85 5.02 -22.19
CA LEU A 274 26.20 5.79 -21.00
C LEU A 274 26.30 4.86 -19.80
N GLY A 275 27.38 5.01 -19.02
CA GLY A 275 27.54 4.31 -17.75
C GLY A 275 28.14 5.22 -16.69
N ASN A 276 27.68 5.14 -15.41
CA ASN A 276 28.18 5.94 -14.29
C ASN A 276 28.29 7.45 -14.60
N ALA A 277 27.27 8.02 -15.22
CA ALA A 277 27.25 9.41 -15.66
C ALA A 277 26.19 10.23 -14.91
N VAL A 278 26.48 11.50 -14.67
CA VAL A 278 25.54 12.47 -14.08
C VAL A 278 25.32 13.62 -15.03
N PHE A 279 24.09 13.84 -15.42
CA PHE A 279 23.62 14.96 -16.22
C PHE A 279 22.88 15.97 -15.38
N THR A 280 23.24 17.22 -15.44
CA THR A 280 22.60 18.34 -14.76
C THR A 280 22.30 19.46 -15.72
N THR A 281 21.04 19.87 -15.85
CA THR A 281 20.63 21.01 -16.67
C THR A 281 19.84 22.02 -15.85
N SER A 282 20.13 23.33 -16.01
CA SER A 282 19.47 24.38 -15.20
C SER A 282 18.62 25.37 -16.00
N GLY A 283 18.80 25.49 -17.31
CA GLY A 283 18.06 26.41 -18.17
C GLY A 283 16.60 25.99 -18.42
N GLN A 284 15.78 26.91 -18.93
CA GLN A 284 14.41 26.58 -19.37
C GLN A 284 14.43 25.70 -20.61
N ALA A 285 13.52 24.72 -20.64
CA ALA A 285 13.42 23.79 -21.75
C ALA A 285 14.72 23.04 -22.08
N ALA A 286 15.55 22.83 -21.09
CA ALA A 286 16.87 22.18 -21.16
C ALA A 286 16.72 20.70 -20.77
N MET A 287 16.79 19.79 -21.73
CA MET A 287 16.61 18.35 -21.50
C MET A 287 17.88 17.70 -20.95
N GLY A 288 17.71 16.75 -20.02
CA GLY A 288 18.86 15.95 -19.56
C GLY A 288 19.38 15.03 -20.65
N LEU A 289 18.54 14.09 -21.12
CA LEU A 289 18.84 13.21 -22.26
C LEU A 289 17.77 13.41 -23.33
N PHE A 290 18.18 13.69 -24.54
CA PHE A 290 17.27 13.83 -25.67
C PHE A 290 17.71 12.94 -26.83
N GLY A 291 16.88 11.95 -27.16
CA GLY A 291 17.03 11.14 -28.37
C GLY A 291 15.91 11.46 -29.35
N THR A 292 16.24 11.69 -30.62
CA THR A 292 15.25 11.98 -31.66
C THR A 292 15.57 11.27 -32.97
N THR A 293 14.50 10.94 -33.71
CA THR A 293 14.59 10.32 -35.04
C THR A 293 13.61 11.03 -35.97
N ASP A 294 14.13 11.62 -37.06
CA ASP A 294 13.29 12.21 -38.08
C ASP A 294 12.52 11.15 -38.89
N ASN A 295 11.38 11.54 -39.47
CA ASN A 295 10.56 10.63 -40.26
C ASN A 295 11.36 9.96 -41.38
N GLY A 296 11.38 8.63 -41.43
CA GLY A 296 12.15 7.85 -42.41
C GLY A 296 13.63 7.71 -42.15
N ALA A 297 14.18 8.32 -41.09
CA ALA A 297 15.57 8.13 -40.68
C ALA A 297 15.75 6.81 -39.92
N VAL A 298 17.00 6.43 -39.69
CA VAL A 298 17.31 5.28 -38.84
C VAL A 298 17.08 5.64 -37.37
N ALA A 299 16.50 4.72 -36.63
CA ALA A 299 16.14 4.94 -35.24
C ALA A 299 17.36 5.21 -34.33
N THR A 300 17.26 6.26 -33.51
CA THR A 300 18.25 6.60 -32.49
C THR A 300 18.14 5.66 -31.30
N ARG A 301 19.28 5.25 -30.74
CA ARG A 301 19.35 4.36 -29.61
C ARG A 301 20.26 4.91 -28.51
N ILE A 302 19.71 5.01 -27.29
CA ILE A 302 20.46 5.40 -26.09
C ILE A 302 20.33 4.25 -25.08
N ILE A 303 21.45 3.77 -24.57
CA ILE A 303 21.54 2.79 -23.50
C ILE A 303 22.23 3.49 -22.32
N ALA A 304 21.53 3.65 -21.22
CA ALA A 304 22.01 4.31 -20.02
C ALA A 304 21.92 3.35 -18.81
N ASN A 305 23.03 3.12 -18.14
CA ASN A 305 23.11 2.29 -16.96
C ASN A 305 23.82 3.04 -15.82
N ARG A 306 23.17 3.14 -14.66
CA ARG A 306 23.66 3.93 -13.52
C ARG A 306 23.87 5.40 -13.88
N VAL A 307 22.92 5.97 -14.58
CA VAL A 307 22.92 7.37 -14.99
C VAL A 307 22.00 8.18 -14.07
N GLY A 308 22.51 9.29 -13.54
CA GLY A 308 21.71 10.30 -12.86
C GLY A 308 21.37 11.44 -13.81
N THR A 309 20.10 11.85 -13.86
CA THR A 309 19.65 12.99 -14.67
C THR A 309 18.86 13.95 -13.78
N THR A 310 19.32 15.18 -13.69
CA THR A 310 18.67 16.25 -12.90
C THR A 310 18.40 17.47 -13.76
N THR A 311 17.13 17.93 -13.76
CA THR A 311 16.74 19.16 -14.45
C THR A 311 15.96 20.09 -13.53
N THR A 312 16.28 21.39 -13.57
CA THR A 312 15.64 22.38 -12.66
C THR A 312 14.84 23.47 -13.37
N GLY A 313 15.08 23.70 -14.67
CA GLY A 313 14.38 24.72 -15.43
C GLY A 313 12.93 24.39 -15.75
N ALA A 314 12.14 25.41 -16.01
CA ALA A 314 10.75 25.20 -16.45
C ALA A 314 10.71 24.51 -17.84
N GLY A 315 9.84 23.52 -17.98
CA GLY A 315 9.71 22.73 -19.21
C GLY A 315 10.93 21.85 -19.53
N SER A 316 11.83 21.65 -18.58
CA SER A 316 13.08 20.89 -18.76
C SER A 316 12.90 19.44 -18.39
N PHE A 317 12.71 18.56 -19.37
CA PHE A 317 12.48 17.15 -19.13
C PHE A 317 13.78 16.42 -18.74
N GLY A 318 13.62 15.42 -17.86
CA GLY A 318 14.75 14.58 -17.54
C GLY A 318 15.19 13.78 -18.77
N ILE A 319 14.25 13.08 -19.41
CA ILE A 319 14.48 12.27 -20.63
C ILE A 319 13.39 12.61 -21.66
N LEU A 320 13.79 12.83 -22.91
CA LEU A 320 12.87 12.94 -24.04
C LEU A 320 13.24 11.92 -25.10
N ALA A 321 12.34 11.03 -25.43
CA ALA A 321 12.42 10.18 -26.60
C ALA A 321 11.39 10.64 -27.63
N ASP A 322 11.87 11.02 -28.82
CA ASP A 322 11.07 11.63 -29.86
C ASP A 322 11.31 10.98 -31.22
N GLY A 323 10.26 10.78 -31.98
CA GLY A 323 10.34 10.27 -33.32
C GLY A 323 10.33 8.74 -33.45
N ASP A 324 10.04 8.30 -34.67
CA ASP A 324 9.73 6.91 -35.00
C ASP A 324 10.87 5.95 -34.67
N GLY A 325 10.57 4.99 -33.78
CA GLY A 325 11.52 3.97 -33.35
C GLY A 325 12.64 4.44 -32.43
N THR A 326 12.68 5.74 -32.02
CA THR A 326 13.66 6.18 -31.00
C THR A 326 13.51 5.32 -29.77
N HIS A 327 14.63 4.74 -29.31
CA HIS A 327 14.62 3.81 -28.19
C HIS A 327 15.62 4.21 -27.12
N ILE A 328 15.14 4.43 -25.90
CA ILE A 328 15.96 4.73 -24.73
C ILE A 328 15.80 3.62 -23.69
N SER A 329 16.89 2.92 -23.38
CA SER A 329 16.98 1.97 -22.27
C SER A 329 17.69 2.65 -21.09
N TYR A 330 17.05 2.63 -19.90
CA TYR A 330 17.52 3.38 -18.74
C TYR A 330 17.51 2.51 -17.49
N ASP A 331 18.64 1.93 -17.15
CA ASP A 331 18.76 0.90 -16.12
C ASP A 331 19.51 1.42 -14.87
N ASN A 332 19.00 1.08 -13.69
CA ASN A 332 19.61 1.39 -12.39
C ASN A 332 19.90 2.90 -12.21
N GLY A 333 19.12 3.75 -12.85
CA GLY A 333 19.35 5.19 -12.90
C GLY A 333 18.35 6.01 -12.09
N THR A 334 18.58 7.31 -12.05
CA THR A 334 17.70 8.28 -11.38
C THR A 334 17.38 9.45 -12.30
N VAL A 335 16.11 9.78 -12.43
CA VAL A 335 15.62 10.99 -13.08
C VAL A 335 14.94 11.86 -12.05
N SER A 336 15.40 13.10 -11.90
CA SER A 336 14.85 14.08 -10.96
C SER A 336 14.57 15.40 -11.66
N THR A 337 13.33 15.84 -11.66
CA THR A 337 12.94 17.13 -12.27
C THR A 337 12.18 18.00 -11.27
N SER A 338 12.44 19.31 -11.29
CA SER A 338 11.84 20.24 -10.33
C SER A 338 11.21 21.49 -10.94
N GLY A 339 11.46 21.79 -12.20
CA GLY A 339 10.86 22.94 -12.89
C GLY A 339 9.35 22.78 -13.14
N GLN A 340 8.64 23.87 -13.29
CA GLN A 340 7.22 23.86 -13.72
C GLN A 340 7.12 23.17 -15.09
N GLY A 341 6.23 22.19 -15.23
CA GLY A 341 6.07 21.41 -16.47
C GLY A 341 7.30 20.58 -16.84
N ALA A 342 8.26 20.41 -15.93
CA ALA A 342 9.45 19.59 -16.14
C ALA A 342 9.13 18.12 -15.86
N HIS A 343 8.67 17.39 -16.87
CA HIS A 343 8.35 15.97 -16.73
C HIS A 343 9.59 15.10 -16.58
N GLY A 344 9.47 13.98 -15.86
CA GLY A 344 10.60 13.06 -15.69
C GLY A 344 11.00 12.41 -17.01
N VAL A 345 10.12 11.68 -17.65
CA VAL A 345 10.31 11.04 -18.96
C VAL A 345 9.16 11.43 -19.88
N VAL A 346 9.48 11.76 -21.11
CA VAL A 346 8.49 12.12 -22.13
C VAL A 346 8.72 11.26 -23.38
N LEU A 347 7.65 10.66 -23.90
CA LEU A 347 7.64 9.88 -25.12
C LEU A 347 6.73 10.54 -26.16
N THR A 348 7.21 10.65 -27.39
CA THR A 348 6.43 11.18 -28.51
C THR A 348 6.63 10.29 -29.77
N GLU A 349 5.74 10.39 -30.73
CA GLU A 349 5.90 9.87 -32.11
C GLU A 349 6.48 8.43 -32.19
N ASN A 350 5.80 7.44 -31.59
CA ASN A 350 6.16 6.00 -31.62
C ASN A 350 7.50 5.63 -30.96
N SER A 351 7.99 6.48 -30.08
CA SER A 351 9.22 6.17 -29.33
C SER A 351 8.98 5.09 -28.27
N VAL A 352 10.08 4.48 -27.82
CA VAL A 352 10.12 3.39 -26.84
C VAL A 352 11.03 3.78 -25.68
N PHE A 353 10.56 3.50 -24.47
CA PHE A 353 11.32 3.67 -23.24
C PHE A 353 11.27 2.40 -22.39
N ASP A 354 12.40 1.78 -22.17
CA ASP A 354 12.56 0.65 -21.27
C ASP A 354 13.35 1.10 -20.04
N ALA A 355 12.87 0.79 -18.84
CA ALA A 355 13.59 1.08 -17.60
C ALA A 355 13.61 -0.10 -16.65
N GLN A 356 14.76 -0.38 -16.06
CA GLN A 356 14.92 -1.40 -15.06
C GLN A 356 15.48 -0.81 -13.76
N ASN A 357 14.82 -1.08 -12.62
CA ASN A 357 15.23 -0.64 -11.28
C ASN A 357 15.56 0.85 -11.18
N SER A 358 14.86 1.68 -11.92
CA SER A 358 15.14 3.12 -12.03
C SER A 358 14.11 3.95 -11.26
N THR A 359 14.55 5.09 -10.74
CA THR A 359 13.69 6.05 -10.04
C THR A 359 13.42 7.24 -10.94
N ILE A 360 12.15 7.54 -11.18
CA ILE A 360 11.70 8.68 -11.97
C ILE A 360 10.85 9.56 -11.07
N ALA A 361 11.34 10.75 -10.75
CA ALA A 361 10.68 11.67 -9.83
C ALA A 361 10.52 13.07 -10.43
N ALA A 362 9.28 13.53 -10.51
CA ALA A 362 8.94 14.89 -10.88
C ALA A 362 8.37 15.65 -9.70
N SER A 363 8.91 16.83 -9.38
CA SER A 363 8.47 17.65 -8.25
C SER A 363 7.93 19.02 -8.62
N GLY A 364 8.04 19.41 -9.89
CA GLY A 364 7.53 20.67 -10.38
C GLY A 364 6.00 20.71 -10.53
N ALA A 365 5.43 21.90 -10.48
CA ALA A 365 4.01 22.07 -10.76
C ALA A 365 3.67 21.58 -12.17
N ALA A 366 2.55 20.86 -12.32
CA ALA A 366 2.09 20.23 -13.57
C ALA A 366 3.12 19.28 -14.23
N ALA A 367 4.07 18.72 -13.47
CA ALA A 367 5.10 17.83 -13.95
C ALA A 367 4.75 16.35 -13.63
N SER A 368 4.55 15.53 -14.63
CA SER A 368 4.36 14.09 -14.51
C SER A 368 5.69 13.34 -14.45
N GLY A 369 5.71 12.20 -13.74
CA GLY A 369 6.89 11.32 -13.76
C GLY A 369 7.13 10.76 -15.16
N LEU A 370 6.10 10.15 -15.77
CA LEU A 370 6.11 9.64 -17.14
C LEU A 370 4.97 10.26 -17.93
N LEU A 371 5.23 10.75 -19.13
CA LEU A 371 4.21 11.34 -19.98
C LEU A 371 4.34 10.84 -21.41
N LEU A 372 3.26 10.28 -21.94
CA LEU A 372 3.14 9.84 -23.33
C LEU A 372 2.26 10.82 -24.09
N LEU A 373 2.83 11.41 -25.14
CA LEU A 373 2.15 12.34 -26.02
C LEU A 373 1.77 11.66 -27.31
N GLY A 374 0.55 11.86 -27.76
CA GLY A 374 -0.01 11.21 -28.91
C GLY A 374 0.89 11.21 -30.13
N ALA A 375 0.81 10.13 -30.90
CA ALA A 375 1.46 9.98 -32.19
C ALA A 375 0.43 10.16 -33.32
N THR A 376 0.89 10.63 -34.47
CA THR A 376 0.07 10.73 -35.70
C THR A 376 -0.23 9.36 -36.27
N ALA A 377 0.67 8.40 -36.08
CA ALA A 377 0.49 6.99 -36.42
C ALA A 377 1.34 6.11 -35.50
N GLY A 378 0.80 4.96 -35.10
CA GLY A 378 1.50 4.01 -34.24
C GLY A 378 1.20 4.17 -32.74
N SER A 379 2.10 3.70 -31.89
CA SER A 379 1.90 3.66 -30.44
C SER A 379 3.20 3.87 -29.68
N GLN A 380 3.20 4.81 -28.72
CA GLN A 380 4.30 4.89 -27.76
C GLN A 380 4.29 3.69 -26.83
N ARG A 381 5.47 3.26 -26.41
CA ARG A 381 5.61 2.16 -25.47
C ARG A 381 6.56 2.48 -24.32
N ALA A 382 6.14 2.14 -23.11
CA ALA A 382 6.98 2.19 -21.93
C ALA A 382 6.93 0.86 -21.16
N ASP A 383 8.09 0.24 -20.96
CA ASP A 383 8.27 -0.99 -20.20
C ASP A 383 9.11 -0.69 -18.95
N ILE A 384 8.50 -0.82 -17.77
CA ILE A 384 9.12 -0.48 -16.48
C ILE A 384 9.20 -1.72 -15.60
N VAL A 385 10.39 -2.14 -15.27
CA VAL A 385 10.66 -3.31 -14.43
C VAL A 385 11.32 -2.87 -13.12
N GLY A 386 10.63 -3.02 -12.01
CA GLY A 386 11.07 -2.49 -10.71
C GLY A 386 11.09 -0.95 -10.67
N GLY A 387 11.71 -0.40 -9.62
CA GLY A 387 11.87 1.03 -9.48
C GLY A 387 10.57 1.79 -9.16
N SER A 388 10.58 3.09 -9.43
CA SER A 388 9.43 3.95 -9.11
C SER A 388 9.21 5.07 -10.11
N ILE A 389 7.92 5.44 -10.27
CA ILE A 389 7.48 6.62 -11.03
C ILE A 389 6.64 7.49 -10.07
N THR A 390 7.10 8.71 -9.81
CA THR A 390 6.44 9.60 -8.86
C THR A 390 6.24 11.00 -9.42
N SER A 391 5.10 11.61 -9.00
CA SER A 391 4.90 13.03 -9.13
C SER A 391 4.35 13.60 -7.82
N SER A 392 5.03 14.63 -7.28
CA SER A 392 4.60 15.23 -6.01
C SER A 392 3.55 16.32 -6.16
N GLN A 393 3.26 16.78 -7.39
CA GLN A 393 2.29 17.86 -7.63
C GLN A 393 1.33 17.60 -8.79
N ALA A 394 1.48 16.51 -9.52
CA ALA A 394 0.63 16.16 -10.66
C ALA A 394 0.36 14.65 -10.72
N SER A 395 0.00 14.14 -11.87
CA SER A 395 -0.16 12.70 -12.12
C SER A 395 1.19 12.01 -12.29
N ALA A 396 1.34 10.80 -11.74
CA ALA A 396 2.57 10.03 -11.93
C ALA A 396 2.76 9.65 -13.40
N ILE A 397 1.70 9.13 -14.03
CA ILE A 397 1.65 8.77 -15.45
C ILE A 397 0.58 9.60 -16.14
N GLY A 398 0.95 10.27 -17.23
CA GLY A 398 0.05 11.00 -18.12
C GLY A 398 0.06 10.40 -19.53
N VAL A 399 -1.12 10.33 -20.16
CA VAL A 399 -1.29 9.99 -21.57
C VAL A 399 -2.16 11.06 -22.22
N ASP A 400 -1.60 11.76 -23.22
CA ASP A 400 -2.27 12.89 -23.86
C ASP A 400 -2.44 12.64 -25.37
N GLY A 401 -3.58 12.01 -25.72
CA GLY A 401 -3.92 11.63 -27.10
C GLY A 401 -3.20 10.41 -27.65
N GLY A 402 -3.65 9.88 -28.77
CA GLY A 402 -3.03 8.79 -29.51
C GLY A 402 -3.04 7.43 -28.79
N SER A 403 -2.33 6.46 -29.36
CA SER A 403 -2.23 5.11 -28.79
C SER A 403 -1.01 4.95 -27.90
N ALA A 404 -1.16 4.32 -26.74
CA ALA A 404 -0.09 4.09 -25.79
C ALA A 404 -0.16 2.70 -25.18
N THR A 405 1.00 2.08 -24.96
CA THR A 405 1.15 0.81 -24.25
C THR A 405 2.12 0.99 -23.10
N ILE A 406 1.72 0.62 -21.90
CA ILE A 406 2.56 0.71 -20.70
C ILE A 406 2.55 -0.63 -19.99
N ASN A 407 3.71 -1.19 -19.74
CA ASN A 407 3.89 -2.39 -18.93
C ASN A 407 4.68 -2.06 -17.67
N LEU A 408 4.09 -2.35 -16.52
CA LEU A 408 4.69 -2.17 -15.20
C LEU A 408 4.89 -3.55 -14.57
N THR A 409 6.11 -3.88 -14.18
CA THR A 409 6.40 -5.13 -13.50
C THR A 409 7.19 -4.85 -12.21
N GLY A 410 6.59 -5.11 -11.05
CA GLY A 410 7.23 -4.83 -9.75
C GLY A 410 7.46 -3.34 -9.48
N ALA A 411 6.77 -2.45 -10.18
CA ALA A 411 6.97 -1.01 -10.10
C ALA A 411 6.10 -0.36 -9.01
N GLN A 412 6.59 0.77 -8.48
CA GLN A 412 5.85 1.63 -7.57
C GLN A 412 5.46 2.92 -8.29
N VAL A 413 4.15 3.18 -8.40
CA VAL A 413 3.65 4.38 -9.09
C VAL A 413 2.81 5.21 -8.13
N SER A 414 3.17 6.49 -7.94
CA SER A 414 2.45 7.37 -7.01
C SER A 414 2.38 8.79 -7.54
N GLY A 415 1.17 9.33 -7.62
CA GLY A 415 0.92 10.73 -7.98
C GLY A 415 0.22 11.50 -6.86
N ALA A 416 0.47 12.80 -6.78
CA ALA A 416 -0.17 13.66 -5.77
C ALA A 416 -1.69 13.69 -5.93
N THR A 417 -2.18 13.70 -7.17
CA THR A 417 -3.60 13.67 -7.50
C THR A 417 -4.00 12.31 -8.07
N ASN A 418 -3.34 11.89 -9.12
CA ASN A 418 -3.64 10.67 -9.84
C ASN A 418 -2.36 9.86 -10.06
N TRP A 419 -2.43 8.55 -9.98
CA TRP A 419 -1.35 7.73 -10.49
C TRP A 419 -1.42 7.62 -12.03
N LEU A 420 -2.63 7.74 -12.61
CA LEU A 420 -2.89 7.69 -14.05
C LEU A 420 -3.86 8.80 -14.46
N TYR A 421 -3.51 9.54 -15.54
CA TYR A 421 -4.36 10.55 -16.14
C TYR A 421 -4.33 10.44 -17.66
N VAL A 422 -5.47 10.09 -18.26
CA VAL A 422 -5.62 9.84 -19.70
C VAL A 422 -6.54 10.90 -20.30
N THR A 423 -6.06 11.65 -21.29
CA THR A 423 -6.77 12.78 -21.87
C THR A 423 -6.80 12.72 -23.39
N PRO A 424 -7.82 13.27 -24.05
CA PRO A 424 -7.75 13.53 -25.49
C PRO A 424 -6.65 14.54 -25.80
N GLY A 425 -6.01 14.40 -26.93
CA GLY A 425 -4.85 15.24 -27.31
C GLY A 425 -5.12 16.75 -27.20
N GLY A 426 -4.13 17.48 -26.72
CA GLY A 426 -4.13 18.93 -26.58
C GLY A 426 -4.67 19.48 -25.26
N VAL A 427 -5.09 18.61 -24.31
CA VAL A 427 -5.61 19.06 -23.00
C VAL A 427 -4.49 19.46 -22.04
N GLN A 428 -3.31 18.86 -22.15
CA GLN A 428 -2.14 19.23 -21.33
C GLN A 428 -1.31 20.36 -21.99
N SER A 429 -1.94 21.28 -22.67
CA SER A 429 -1.33 22.39 -23.44
C SER A 429 -0.60 23.46 -22.62
N THR A 430 -0.49 23.33 -21.32
CA THR A 430 0.36 24.18 -20.47
C THR A 430 1.85 23.87 -20.60
N TRP A 431 2.24 23.05 -21.55
CA TRP A 431 3.59 22.95 -22.02
C TRP A 431 3.98 24.27 -22.64
N GLY A 432 4.79 25.03 -22.01
CA GLY A 432 5.59 26.03 -22.73
C GLY A 432 6.21 25.28 -23.90
N GLY A 433 5.79 25.58 -25.11
CA GLY A 433 6.00 24.74 -26.31
C GLY A 433 7.33 24.00 -26.27
N LEU A 434 7.34 22.72 -26.71
CA LEU A 434 8.61 22.03 -26.85
C LEU A 434 9.56 22.99 -27.56
N PRO A 435 10.71 23.35 -26.95
CA PRO A 435 11.70 24.14 -27.66
C PRO A 435 12.26 23.27 -28.76
N VAL A 436 11.75 23.48 -29.91
CA VAL A 436 12.22 22.83 -31.10
C VAL A 436 13.10 23.82 -31.83
N ALA A 437 14.17 24.16 -31.21
CA ALA A 437 15.33 24.52 -31.98
C ALA A 437 16.38 23.46 -31.60
N ALA A 438 16.46 22.38 -32.35
CA ALA A 438 17.79 21.87 -32.64
C ALA A 438 18.65 23.08 -32.95
N PRO A 439 19.91 23.17 -32.45
CA PRO A 439 20.80 24.26 -32.85
C PRO A 439 20.69 24.43 -34.35
N ASP A 440 20.40 25.63 -34.81
CA ASP A 440 20.20 25.92 -36.21
C ASP A 440 21.46 25.53 -36.99
N PRO A 441 21.46 24.46 -37.79
CA PRO A 441 22.63 24.03 -38.55
C PRO A 441 22.85 24.88 -39.79
N THR A 442 22.07 25.95 -40.00
CA THR A 442 22.25 26.85 -41.15
C THR A 442 23.57 27.58 -41.14
N LEU A 443 24.39 27.37 -40.10
CA LEU A 443 25.71 27.99 -40.02
C LEU A 443 26.91 27.08 -40.38
N ASP A 444 26.66 25.81 -40.66
CA ASP A 444 27.59 25.00 -41.43
C ASP A 444 27.02 24.90 -42.86
N PRO A 445 27.52 25.69 -43.84
CA PRO A 445 26.89 25.80 -45.16
C PRO A 445 26.84 24.49 -45.95
N ASP A 446 27.51 23.48 -45.48
CA ASP A 446 27.64 22.17 -46.15
C ASP A 446 26.66 21.12 -45.60
N ILE A 447 25.84 21.42 -44.55
CA ILE A 447 25.01 20.46 -43.90
C ILE A 447 23.56 20.99 -43.75
N PRO A 448 22.55 20.30 -44.36
CA PRO A 448 21.17 20.68 -44.16
C PRO A 448 20.75 20.43 -42.73
N PRO A 449 19.97 21.34 -42.11
CA PRO A 449 19.41 21.17 -40.77
C PRO A 449 18.56 19.90 -40.69
N PRO A 450 18.62 19.17 -39.56
CA PRO A 450 17.57 18.18 -39.30
C PRO A 450 16.25 18.91 -39.25
N THR A 451 15.35 18.60 -40.17
CA THR A 451 14.01 19.16 -40.19
C THR A 451 13.19 18.40 -39.15
N LEU A 452 13.26 18.86 -37.89
CA LEU A 452 12.35 18.38 -36.85
C LEU A 452 10.94 18.93 -37.13
N THR A 453 10.28 18.37 -38.15
CA THR A 453 8.90 18.70 -38.49
C THR A 453 7.99 18.00 -37.50
N ARG A 454 7.54 18.71 -36.48
CA ARG A 454 6.51 18.18 -35.54
C ARG A 454 5.12 18.55 -36.02
N PRO A 455 4.18 17.58 -36.02
CA PRO A 455 2.80 17.91 -36.24
C PRO A 455 2.28 18.82 -35.12
N ALA A 456 1.45 19.81 -35.49
CA ALA A 456 0.80 20.65 -34.51
C ALA A 456 -0.04 19.78 -33.57
N ARG A 457 0.04 19.99 -32.26
CA ARG A 457 -0.67 19.21 -31.21
C ARG A 457 -2.19 19.13 -31.38
N SER A 458 -2.78 20.02 -32.12
CA SER A 458 -4.21 20.02 -32.42
C SER A 458 -4.68 18.85 -33.30
N THR A 459 -3.78 17.96 -33.76
CA THR A 459 -4.08 16.83 -34.63
C THR A 459 -4.15 15.49 -33.93
N PHE A 460 -3.78 15.43 -32.64
CA PHE A 460 -3.86 14.18 -31.89
C PHE A 460 -5.30 13.92 -31.46
N GLY A 461 -5.83 12.79 -31.85
CA GLY A 461 -7.17 12.33 -31.47
C GLY A 461 -7.23 11.86 -30.03
N PRO A 462 -8.37 11.26 -29.63
CA PRO A 462 -8.54 10.64 -28.32
C PRO A 462 -7.41 9.69 -27.94
N ALA A 463 -7.07 9.63 -26.67
CA ALA A 463 -6.11 8.64 -26.18
C ALA A 463 -6.72 7.25 -26.15
N ASN A 464 -5.92 6.25 -26.52
CA ASN A 464 -6.24 4.83 -26.36
C ASN A 464 -5.09 4.15 -25.61
N LEU A 465 -5.25 3.96 -24.30
CA LEU A 465 -4.24 3.37 -23.43
C LEU A 465 -4.51 1.89 -23.20
N THR A 466 -3.47 1.06 -23.34
CA THR A 466 -3.38 -0.27 -22.74
C THR A 466 -2.28 -0.26 -21.68
N LEU A 467 -2.65 -0.48 -20.42
CA LEU A 467 -1.71 -0.57 -19.31
C LEU A 467 -1.83 -1.90 -18.61
N THR A 468 -0.72 -2.60 -18.44
CA THR A 468 -0.63 -3.83 -17.66
C THR A 468 0.29 -3.62 -16.47
N ALA A 469 -0.23 -3.80 -15.26
CA ALA A 469 0.54 -3.74 -14.01
C ALA A 469 0.62 -5.13 -13.38
N THR A 470 1.81 -5.69 -13.34
CA THR A 470 2.11 -7.00 -12.75
C THR A 470 2.96 -6.83 -11.50
N ASN A 471 2.56 -7.44 -10.39
CA ASN A 471 3.29 -7.37 -9.10
C ASN A 471 3.62 -5.92 -8.67
N SER A 472 2.77 -4.96 -9.02
CA SER A 472 3.05 -3.53 -8.88
C SER A 472 2.16 -2.87 -7.83
N THR A 473 2.59 -1.72 -7.31
CA THR A 473 1.81 -0.91 -6.38
C THR A 473 1.50 0.45 -6.99
N LEU A 474 0.21 0.76 -7.11
CA LEU A 474 -0.30 1.99 -7.69
C LEU A 474 -0.98 2.81 -6.60
N THR A 475 -0.64 4.09 -6.44
CA THR A 475 -1.20 4.95 -5.40
C THR A 475 -1.70 6.27 -5.98
N GLY A 476 -2.98 6.54 -5.81
CA GLY A 476 -3.66 7.71 -6.36
C GLY A 476 -4.97 7.35 -7.04
N ALA A 477 -5.65 8.31 -7.63
CA ALA A 477 -6.78 8.07 -8.52
C ALA A 477 -6.31 7.71 -9.93
N ALA A 478 -7.16 7.04 -10.71
CA ALA A 478 -7.01 6.91 -12.16
C ALA A 478 -8.16 7.66 -12.84
N VAL A 479 -7.83 8.51 -13.79
CA VAL A 479 -8.83 9.34 -14.48
C VAL A 479 -8.67 9.22 -15.98
N THR A 480 -9.74 8.83 -16.65
CA THR A 480 -9.85 8.82 -18.12
C THR A 480 -10.90 9.86 -18.52
N GLN A 481 -10.47 10.88 -19.25
CA GLN A 481 -11.36 11.93 -19.72
C GLN A 481 -12.26 11.45 -20.86
N ALA A 482 -13.42 12.07 -20.96
CA ALA A 482 -14.41 11.77 -22.01
C ALA A 482 -13.79 11.85 -23.42
N GLY A 483 -14.15 10.88 -24.26
CA GLY A 483 -13.59 10.71 -25.61
C GLY A 483 -12.34 9.84 -25.66
N SER A 484 -11.64 9.61 -24.57
CA SER A 484 -10.51 8.69 -24.48
C SER A 484 -10.91 7.33 -23.92
N THR A 485 -10.07 6.33 -24.11
CA THR A 485 -10.25 4.96 -23.59
C THR A 485 -9.02 4.52 -22.82
N SER A 486 -9.25 3.78 -21.73
CA SER A 486 -8.18 3.13 -20.98
C SER A 486 -8.54 1.68 -20.69
N THR A 487 -7.62 0.79 -20.98
CA THR A 487 -7.67 -0.61 -20.57
C THR A 487 -6.56 -0.82 -19.54
N VAL A 488 -6.96 -1.09 -18.30
CA VAL A 488 -6.07 -1.31 -17.18
C VAL A 488 -6.16 -2.76 -16.72
N ASN A 489 -5.07 -3.49 -16.84
CA ASN A 489 -4.94 -4.87 -16.41
C ASN A 489 -4.09 -4.92 -15.14
N LEU A 490 -4.70 -5.29 -14.02
CA LEU A 490 -4.03 -5.49 -12.75
C LEU A 490 -3.81 -6.99 -12.54
N VAL A 491 -2.55 -7.42 -12.48
CA VAL A 491 -2.17 -8.81 -12.26
C VAL A 491 -1.31 -8.88 -11.00
N ASN A 492 -1.79 -9.57 -9.98
CA ASN A 492 -1.11 -9.69 -8.69
C ASN A 492 -0.60 -8.35 -8.11
N SER A 493 -1.37 -7.29 -8.30
CA SER A 493 -0.99 -5.91 -7.99
C SER A 493 -1.89 -5.29 -6.93
N VAL A 494 -1.45 -4.16 -6.37
CA VAL A 494 -2.22 -3.40 -5.39
C VAL A 494 -2.48 -1.99 -5.93
N TRP A 495 -3.74 -1.60 -5.97
CA TRP A 495 -4.14 -0.23 -6.25
C TRP A 495 -4.73 0.42 -5.00
N ASN A 496 -3.94 1.28 -4.35
CA ASN A 496 -4.37 2.14 -3.25
C ASN A 496 -5.10 3.37 -3.82
N MET A 497 -6.41 3.30 -3.90
CA MET A 497 -7.23 4.33 -4.54
C MET A 497 -7.54 5.48 -3.57
N THR A 498 -6.89 6.61 -3.76
CA THR A 498 -7.00 7.78 -2.86
C THR A 498 -8.11 8.75 -3.21
N GLY A 499 -8.64 8.71 -4.44
CA GLY A 499 -9.72 9.54 -4.96
C GLY A 499 -10.66 8.76 -5.86
N SER A 500 -11.86 9.30 -6.13
CA SER A 500 -12.78 8.71 -7.11
C SER A 500 -12.09 8.58 -8.46
N SER A 501 -12.32 7.46 -9.11
CA SER A 501 -11.57 7.04 -10.29
C SER A 501 -12.51 6.58 -11.40
N ASN A 502 -12.05 6.67 -12.63
CA ASN A 502 -12.72 6.08 -13.77
C ASN A 502 -11.72 5.52 -14.78
N VAL A 503 -11.97 4.30 -15.21
CA VAL A 503 -11.25 3.64 -16.32
C VAL A 503 -12.26 2.96 -17.24
N THR A 504 -11.95 2.80 -18.53
CA THR A 504 -12.93 2.23 -19.47
C THR A 504 -13.06 0.73 -19.25
N ASN A 505 -11.96 0.00 -19.29
CA ASN A 505 -11.92 -1.44 -19.08
C ASN A 505 -10.96 -1.77 -17.95
N LEU A 506 -11.40 -2.57 -16.99
CA LEU A 506 -10.61 -2.97 -15.83
C LEU A 506 -10.61 -4.49 -15.66
N LEU A 507 -9.43 -5.08 -15.76
CA LEU A 507 -9.17 -6.45 -15.33
C LEU A 507 -8.51 -6.42 -13.94
N ASN A 508 -9.08 -7.14 -12.98
CA ASN A 508 -8.57 -7.28 -11.60
C ASN A 508 -8.29 -8.76 -11.31
N ASP A 509 -7.10 -9.26 -11.66
CA ASP A 509 -6.77 -10.69 -11.65
C ASP A 509 -5.39 -11.02 -11.04
N PRO A 510 -5.32 -11.83 -10.00
CA PRO A 510 -5.90 -11.57 -8.72
C PRO A 510 -5.18 -10.37 -8.09
N SER A 511 -5.85 -9.26 -7.93
CA SER A 511 -5.26 -8.02 -7.42
C SER A 511 -6.13 -7.42 -6.32
N LEU A 512 -5.60 -6.46 -5.61
CA LEU A 512 -6.32 -5.72 -4.58
C LEU A 512 -6.55 -4.27 -5.02
N ILE A 513 -7.82 -3.88 -5.12
CA ILE A 513 -8.19 -2.47 -5.24
C ILE A 513 -8.66 -2.00 -3.86
N ASP A 514 -7.86 -1.18 -3.20
CA ASP A 514 -8.11 -0.72 -1.84
C ASP A 514 -8.50 0.76 -1.82
N PHE A 515 -9.75 1.04 -1.49
CA PHE A 515 -10.24 2.39 -1.32
C PHE A 515 -9.71 2.97 0.00
N ALA A 516 -9.00 4.08 -0.07
CA ALA A 516 -8.54 4.81 1.10
C ALA A 516 -9.73 5.28 1.95
N ALA A 517 -9.55 5.38 3.25
CA ALA A 517 -10.61 5.80 4.17
C ALA A 517 -11.27 7.12 3.73
N PRO A 518 -12.60 7.30 3.94
CA PRO A 518 -13.29 8.51 3.59
C PRO A 518 -12.79 9.69 4.46
N ALA A 519 -12.31 10.73 3.82
CA ALA A 519 -11.94 11.97 4.50
C ALA A 519 -13.16 12.90 4.55
N GLY A 520 -13.47 13.43 5.73
CA GLY A 520 -14.64 14.30 5.91
C GLY A 520 -15.99 13.66 5.55
N GLY A 521 -16.09 12.33 5.60
CA GLY A 521 -17.32 11.60 5.26
C GLY A 521 -17.58 11.43 3.76
N VAL A 522 -16.61 11.78 2.90
CA VAL A 522 -16.74 11.63 1.44
C VAL A 522 -16.28 10.25 1.01
N TYR A 523 -17.22 9.43 0.54
CA TYR A 523 -16.99 8.12 -0.04
C TYR A 523 -16.63 8.23 -1.53
N LYS A 524 -15.92 7.22 -2.04
CA LYS A 524 -15.36 7.25 -3.38
C LYS A 524 -16.08 6.29 -4.31
N THR A 525 -15.96 6.56 -5.61
CA THR A 525 -16.47 5.68 -6.66
C THR A 525 -15.34 5.25 -7.59
N LEU A 526 -15.40 4.01 -8.04
CA LEU A 526 -14.64 3.50 -9.16
C LEU A 526 -15.61 3.24 -10.31
N THR A 527 -15.59 4.09 -11.33
CA THR A 527 -16.47 3.94 -12.49
C THR A 527 -15.76 3.20 -13.61
N VAL A 528 -16.39 2.18 -14.16
CA VAL A 528 -15.90 1.39 -15.27
C VAL A 528 -17.00 1.18 -16.31
N ALA A 529 -16.66 1.09 -17.59
CA ALA A 529 -17.59 0.51 -18.55
C ALA A 529 -17.58 -1.02 -18.41
N ASN A 530 -16.41 -1.65 -18.47
CA ASN A 530 -16.29 -3.09 -18.31
C ASN A 530 -15.36 -3.45 -17.16
N TYR A 531 -15.80 -4.40 -16.34
CA TYR A 531 -15.03 -4.98 -15.25
C TYR A 531 -14.96 -6.50 -15.41
N SER A 532 -13.79 -7.06 -15.14
CA SER A 532 -13.62 -8.51 -15.07
C SER A 532 -12.53 -8.90 -14.08
N GLY A 533 -12.56 -10.14 -13.63
CA GLY A 533 -11.51 -10.69 -12.77
C GLY A 533 -12.03 -11.43 -11.53
N ASP A 534 -11.08 -11.89 -10.70
CA ASP A 534 -11.33 -12.64 -9.47
C ASP A 534 -10.60 -12.02 -8.25
N GLY A 535 -10.07 -10.81 -8.40
CA GLY A 535 -9.38 -10.07 -7.34
C GLY A 535 -10.31 -9.54 -6.25
N THR A 536 -9.73 -8.79 -5.31
CA THR A 536 -10.45 -8.20 -4.18
C THR A 536 -10.66 -6.70 -4.39
N ILE A 537 -11.86 -6.22 -4.07
CA ILE A 537 -12.19 -4.79 -3.97
C ILE A 537 -12.52 -4.50 -2.50
N ALA A 538 -11.72 -3.66 -1.85
CA ALA A 538 -11.89 -3.28 -0.45
C ALA A 538 -12.60 -1.93 -0.35
N LEU A 539 -13.87 -1.96 0.07
CA LEU A 539 -14.78 -0.81 0.12
C LEU A 539 -14.98 -0.34 1.57
N ASN A 540 -14.89 0.95 1.80
CA ASN A 540 -15.31 1.56 3.05
C ASN A 540 -16.83 1.73 3.05
N THR A 541 -17.49 1.28 4.11
CA THR A 541 -18.96 1.28 4.21
C THR A 541 -19.37 1.65 5.63
N TYR A 542 -20.29 2.58 5.78
CA TYR A 542 -20.96 2.80 7.04
C TYR A 542 -22.08 1.76 7.20
N LEU A 543 -21.85 0.77 8.05
CA LEU A 543 -22.83 -0.32 8.27
C LEU A 543 -24.01 0.16 9.14
N GLY A 544 -25.01 0.71 8.49
CA GLY A 544 -26.26 1.20 9.07
C GLY A 544 -27.49 0.62 8.37
N THR A 545 -28.55 1.40 8.30
CA THR A 545 -29.79 1.05 7.57
C THR A 545 -29.65 1.31 6.08
N ASP A 546 -30.76 1.18 5.35
CA ASP A 546 -30.84 1.43 3.91
C ASP A 546 -30.25 2.76 3.50
N GLY A 547 -29.52 2.77 2.37
CA GLY A 547 -28.93 3.96 1.79
C GLY A 547 -27.77 4.55 2.59
N SER A 548 -27.27 3.85 3.61
CA SER A 548 -26.06 4.25 4.34
C SER A 548 -24.89 4.45 3.37
N PRO A 549 -24.01 5.43 3.63
CA PRO A 549 -22.95 5.77 2.68
C PRO A 549 -21.90 4.67 2.57
N SER A 550 -21.44 4.45 1.33
CA SER A 550 -20.45 3.43 0.99
C SER A 550 -19.61 3.86 -0.21
N ASP A 551 -18.36 3.42 -0.25
CA ASP A 551 -17.63 3.37 -1.51
C ASP A 551 -18.34 2.43 -2.49
N LYS A 552 -18.22 2.68 -3.80
CA LYS A 552 -18.94 1.94 -4.82
C LYS A 552 -18.08 1.60 -6.04
N LEU A 553 -18.30 0.42 -6.59
CA LEU A 553 -17.99 0.15 -7.98
C LEU A 553 -19.21 0.57 -8.83
N VAL A 554 -18.99 1.42 -9.84
CA VAL A 554 -20.03 1.86 -10.78
C VAL A 554 -19.76 1.24 -12.15
N VAL A 555 -20.73 0.49 -12.66
CA VAL A 555 -20.68 -0.09 -14.02
C VAL A 555 -21.54 0.76 -14.93
N ASP A 556 -20.90 1.53 -15.80
CA ASP A 556 -21.56 2.53 -16.65
C ASP A 556 -21.66 2.06 -18.10
N GLY A 557 -22.84 1.59 -18.48
CA GLY A 557 -23.21 1.21 -19.85
C GLY A 557 -22.65 -0.13 -20.37
N GLY A 558 -21.81 -0.81 -19.57
CA GLY A 558 -21.15 -2.06 -19.99
C GLY A 558 -21.44 -3.23 -19.06
N THR A 559 -20.43 -4.07 -18.80
CA THR A 559 -20.63 -5.32 -18.05
C THR A 559 -19.60 -5.52 -16.94
N ALA A 560 -20.05 -6.12 -15.81
CA ALA A 560 -19.16 -6.68 -14.81
C ALA A 560 -19.31 -8.21 -14.74
N THR A 561 -18.17 -8.89 -14.92
CA THR A 561 -18.09 -10.37 -14.97
C THR A 561 -16.98 -10.88 -14.04
N GLY A 562 -16.91 -12.20 -13.85
CA GLY A 562 -15.86 -12.81 -13.01
C GLY A 562 -16.39 -13.31 -11.67
N SER A 563 -15.51 -13.27 -10.63
CA SER A 563 -15.82 -13.82 -9.30
C SER A 563 -15.11 -13.07 -8.16
N SER A 564 -15.09 -11.76 -8.28
CA SER A 564 -14.35 -10.87 -7.37
C SER A 564 -14.87 -10.87 -5.94
N LYS A 565 -13.98 -10.66 -4.99
CA LYS A 565 -14.29 -10.56 -3.56
C LYS A 565 -14.50 -9.11 -3.15
N LEU A 566 -15.57 -8.84 -2.42
CA LEU A 566 -15.78 -7.56 -1.75
C LEU A 566 -15.33 -7.67 -0.29
N ARG A 567 -14.33 -6.89 0.07
CA ARG A 567 -13.88 -6.70 1.46
C ARG A 567 -14.51 -5.44 2.00
N ILE A 568 -15.42 -5.57 2.95
CA ILE A 568 -16.11 -4.43 3.54
C ILE A 568 -15.38 -3.96 4.80
N LYS A 569 -15.02 -2.69 4.82
CA LYS A 569 -14.39 -1.99 5.95
C LYS A 569 -15.43 -1.07 6.61
N ASN A 570 -15.92 -1.44 7.80
CA ASN A 570 -16.87 -0.61 8.53
C ASN A 570 -16.22 0.71 8.98
N THR A 571 -16.82 1.83 8.61
CA THR A 571 -16.36 3.19 8.94
C THR A 571 -16.99 3.76 10.21
N GLY A 572 -17.42 2.90 11.12
CA GLY A 572 -18.03 3.29 12.39
C GLY A 572 -19.55 3.21 12.38
N GLY A 573 -20.14 2.51 11.42
CA GLY A 573 -21.57 2.19 11.44
C GLY A 573 -21.88 1.25 12.61
N PRO A 574 -22.91 1.57 13.45
CA PRO A 574 -23.22 0.81 14.65
C PRO A 574 -23.95 -0.51 14.37
N GLY A 575 -24.34 -0.76 13.13
CA GLY A 575 -25.26 -1.82 12.73
C GLY A 575 -26.70 -1.38 12.84
N ALA A 576 -27.53 -1.78 11.88
CA ALA A 576 -28.97 -1.57 11.92
C ALA A 576 -29.68 -2.53 10.95
N LEU A 577 -30.99 -2.73 11.16
CA LEU A 577 -31.81 -3.50 10.23
C LEU A 577 -32.01 -2.70 8.93
N THR A 578 -31.91 -3.41 7.80
CA THR A 578 -32.27 -2.86 6.47
C THR A 578 -33.67 -3.34 6.09
N HIS A 579 -34.49 -2.45 5.57
CA HIS A 579 -35.92 -2.67 5.29
C HIS A 579 -36.25 -2.68 3.79
N ALA A 580 -35.30 -2.31 2.93
CA ALA A 580 -35.52 -2.19 1.49
C ALA A 580 -34.32 -2.72 0.69
N ASN A 581 -33.70 -1.87 -0.13
CA ASN A 581 -32.56 -2.27 -0.96
C ASN A 581 -31.29 -2.63 -0.16
N GLY A 582 -31.12 -2.04 1.03
CA GLY A 582 -29.91 -2.14 1.80
C GLY A 582 -28.86 -1.08 1.43
N ILE A 583 -27.59 -1.38 1.67
CA ILE A 583 -26.45 -0.50 1.40
C ILE A 583 -25.86 -0.84 0.05
N GLN A 584 -25.93 0.06 -0.91
CA GLN A 584 -25.44 -0.17 -2.26
C GLN A 584 -23.91 -0.14 -2.32
N VAL A 585 -23.30 -1.19 -2.86
CA VAL A 585 -21.85 -1.36 -3.02
C VAL A 585 -21.42 -1.50 -4.48
N VAL A 586 -22.34 -1.97 -5.35
CA VAL A 586 -22.14 -1.96 -6.81
C VAL A 586 -23.38 -1.33 -7.46
N ASP A 587 -23.15 -0.37 -8.35
CA ASP A 587 -24.16 0.43 -9.03
C ASP A 587 -24.03 0.26 -10.53
N ALA A 588 -25.02 -0.32 -11.19
CA ALA A 588 -25.07 -0.51 -12.64
C ALA A 588 -26.00 0.56 -13.25
N ILE A 589 -25.40 1.49 -13.95
CA ILE A 589 -26.11 2.67 -14.52
C ILE A 589 -26.05 2.66 -16.05
N ASN A 590 -26.90 3.46 -16.68
CA ASN A 590 -26.93 3.67 -18.14
C ASN A 590 -26.99 2.38 -18.98
N GLY A 591 -27.72 1.36 -18.49
CA GLY A 591 -27.78 0.04 -19.15
C GLY A 591 -26.66 -0.91 -18.78
N GLY A 592 -25.86 -0.54 -17.78
CA GLY A 592 -24.86 -1.42 -17.21
C GLY A 592 -25.45 -2.70 -16.62
N SER A 593 -24.69 -3.77 -16.65
CA SER A 593 -25.13 -5.07 -16.13
C SER A 593 -24.02 -5.80 -15.34
N THR A 594 -24.43 -6.68 -14.44
CA THR A 594 -23.51 -7.52 -13.67
C THR A 594 -23.95 -8.98 -13.76
N ASP A 595 -23.01 -9.91 -13.82
CA ASP A 595 -23.32 -11.34 -13.76
C ASP A 595 -23.71 -11.76 -12.32
N ASN A 596 -24.53 -12.82 -12.19
CA ASN A 596 -24.96 -13.32 -10.89
C ASN A 596 -23.82 -13.77 -9.97
N GLY A 597 -22.69 -14.20 -10.52
CA GLY A 597 -21.52 -14.66 -9.78
C GLY A 597 -20.39 -13.63 -9.69
N ALA A 598 -20.58 -12.42 -10.24
CA ALA A 598 -19.50 -11.43 -10.38
C ALA A 598 -18.87 -10.99 -9.05
N PHE A 599 -19.67 -11.00 -7.98
CA PHE A 599 -19.20 -10.55 -6.66
C PHE A 599 -19.64 -11.49 -5.53
N SER A 600 -18.80 -11.61 -4.51
CA SER A 600 -19.11 -12.29 -3.25
C SER A 600 -18.34 -11.62 -2.11
N LEU A 601 -18.80 -11.76 -0.87
CA LEU A 601 -18.06 -11.25 0.29
C LEU A 601 -16.79 -12.08 0.54
N GLU A 602 -15.70 -11.40 0.88
CA GLU A 602 -14.45 -12.06 1.28
C GLU A 602 -14.58 -12.72 2.66
N SER A 603 -15.31 -12.10 3.56
CA SER A 603 -15.54 -12.56 4.93
C SER A 603 -16.91 -12.09 5.41
N PRO A 604 -17.47 -12.68 6.49
CA PRO A 604 -18.70 -12.20 7.10
C PRO A 604 -18.60 -10.73 7.49
N VAL A 605 -19.65 -9.97 7.18
CA VAL A 605 -19.75 -8.54 7.45
C VAL A 605 -20.74 -8.31 8.59
N THR A 606 -20.26 -7.81 9.72
CA THR A 606 -21.06 -7.69 10.94
C THR A 606 -20.88 -6.33 11.59
N ALA A 607 -21.99 -5.77 12.10
CA ALA A 607 -22.01 -4.58 12.95
C ALA A 607 -23.24 -4.61 13.87
N GLY A 608 -23.13 -4.08 15.10
CA GLY A 608 -24.22 -4.14 16.07
C GLY A 608 -24.66 -5.56 16.33
N ALA A 609 -25.97 -5.80 16.26
CA ALA A 609 -26.59 -7.12 16.38
C ALA A 609 -26.66 -7.89 15.06
N HIS A 610 -26.32 -7.27 13.94
CA HIS A 610 -26.65 -7.78 12.60
C HIS A 610 -25.44 -8.31 11.83
N GLU A 611 -25.71 -9.27 10.93
CA GLU A 611 -24.86 -9.71 9.85
C GLU A 611 -25.39 -9.17 8.53
N TYR A 612 -24.53 -8.60 7.70
CA TYR A 612 -24.87 -8.11 6.37
C TYR A 612 -24.45 -9.13 5.33
N LYS A 613 -25.38 -9.60 4.53
CA LYS A 613 -25.15 -10.48 3.37
C LYS A 613 -25.21 -9.67 2.09
N LEU A 614 -24.52 -10.13 1.06
CA LEU A 614 -24.50 -9.50 -0.25
C LEU A 614 -25.61 -10.07 -1.13
N TYR A 615 -26.45 -9.22 -1.68
CA TYR A 615 -27.56 -9.58 -2.58
C TYR A 615 -27.44 -8.81 -3.88
N ARG A 616 -27.65 -9.51 -4.99
CA ARG A 616 -27.84 -8.91 -6.30
C ARG A 616 -29.33 -8.59 -6.53
N GLY A 617 -29.60 -7.40 -7.04
CA GLY A 617 -30.95 -6.90 -7.29
C GLY A 617 -31.52 -6.08 -6.12
N GLY A 618 -32.19 -5.00 -6.47
CA GLY A 618 -32.98 -4.19 -5.56
C GLY A 618 -34.45 -4.64 -5.48
N VAL A 619 -35.24 -3.89 -4.73
CA VAL A 619 -36.69 -4.07 -4.68
C VAL A 619 -37.34 -3.70 -6.01
N SER A 620 -36.77 -2.72 -6.74
CA SER A 620 -37.20 -2.32 -8.08
C SER A 620 -36.54 -3.19 -9.15
N PRO A 621 -37.28 -3.61 -10.20
CA PRO A 621 -36.69 -4.29 -11.36
C PRO A 621 -35.57 -3.48 -12.06
N ALA A 622 -35.59 -2.16 -11.96
CA ALA A 622 -34.56 -1.29 -12.50
C ALA A 622 -33.20 -1.52 -11.81
N ASP A 623 -33.19 -2.04 -10.60
CA ASP A 623 -31.99 -2.29 -9.79
C ASP A 623 -31.50 -3.74 -9.92
N ALA A 624 -31.98 -4.52 -10.90
CA ALA A 624 -31.70 -5.94 -11.04
C ALA A 624 -30.20 -6.29 -11.15
N SER A 625 -29.37 -5.36 -11.60
CA SER A 625 -27.92 -5.53 -11.76
C SER A 625 -27.09 -4.89 -10.64
N ASN A 626 -27.72 -4.24 -9.69
CA ASN A 626 -27.06 -3.61 -8.56
C ASN A 626 -26.76 -4.64 -7.45
N TRP A 627 -25.80 -4.33 -6.57
CA TRP A 627 -25.48 -5.18 -5.43
C TRP A 627 -25.55 -4.40 -4.14
N TYR A 628 -26.18 -5.05 -3.15
CA TYR A 628 -26.50 -4.43 -1.87
C TYR A 628 -26.07 -5.32 -0.69
N LEU A 629 -25.63 -4.68 0.38
CA LEU A 629 -25.49 -5.32 1.69
C LEU A 629 -26.81 -5.19 2.43
N ARG A 630 -27.39 -6.32 2.86
CA ARG A 630 -28.62 -6.37 3.64
C ARG A 630 -28.42 -7.11 4.94
N SER A 631 -29.01 -6.60 6.01
CA SER A 631 -29.07 -7.21 7.34
C SER A 631 -30.41 -7.91 7.61
N ALA A 632 -31.31 -7.95 6.62
CA ALA A 632 -32.51 -8.76 6.57
C ALA A 632 -32.59 -9.55 5.26
N GLU A 633 -33.20 -10.71 5.31
CA GLU A 633 -33.65 -11.46 4.14
C GLU A 633 -35.11 -11.08 3.86
N LEU A 634 -35.40 -10.73 2.63
CA LEU A 634 -36.77 -10.40 2.20
C LEU A 634 -37.40 -11.67 1.66
N VAL A 635 -38.32 -12.23 2.40
CA VAL A 635 -39.05 -13.43 2.03
C VAL A 635 -40.45 -13.02 1.57
N ILE A 636 -40.80 -13.39 0.33
CA ILE A 636 -42.16 -13.15 -0.18
C ILE A 636 -43.04 -14.34 0.24
N ASP A 637 -44.07 -14.06 1.02
CA ASP A 637 -45.09 -15.05 1.34
C ASP A 637 -45.79 -15.48 0.03
N PRO A 638 -45.71 -16.77 -0.37
CA PRO A 638 -46.25 -17.23 -1.63
C PRO A 638 -47.78 -17.15 -1.71
N ASP A 639 -48.45 -17.09 -0.57
CA ASP A 639 -49.91 -17.11 -0.48
C ASP A 639 -50.51 -15.69 -0.44
N THR A 640 -49.83 -14.75 0.21
CA THR A 640 -50.31 -13.38 0.39
C THR A 640 -49.60 -12.37 -0.51
N GLY A 641 -48.42 -12.68 -0.98
CA GLY A 641 -47.55 -11.76 -1.69
C GLY A 641 -46.93 -10.66 -0.78
N GLU A 642 -47.13 -10.74 0.52
CA GLU A 642 -46.51 -9.84 1.48
C GLU A 642 -45.03 -10.13 1.63
N VAL A 643 -44.24 -9.08 1.81
CA VAL A 643 -42.80 -9.19 2.03
C VAL A 643 -42.55 -9.25 3.55
N GLU A 644 -42.09 -10.38 4.02
CA GLU A 644 -41.63 -10.55 5.38
C GLU A 644 -40.13 -10.24 5.49
N GLU A 645 -39.77 -9.42 6.44
CA GLU A 645 -38.40 -9.08 6.75
C GLU A 645 -37.84 -10.01 7.82
N VAL A 646 -36.96 -10.91 7.46
CA VAL A 646 -36.29 -11.85 8.36
C VAL A 646 -34.94 -11.30 8.80
N PRO A 647 -34.80 -10.80 10.06
CA PRO A 647 -33.54 -10.22 10.53
C PRO A 647 -32.39 -11.23 10.53
N LEU A 648 -31.24 -10.80 10.06
CA LEU A 648 -30.02 -11.59 10.08
C LEU A 648 -29.19 -11.25 11.33
N TYR A 649 -29.64 -11.74 12.49
CA TYR A 649 -28.86 -11.57 13.70
C TYR A 649 -27.59 -12.40 13.66
N ARG A 650 -26.47 -11.79 14.09
CA ARG A 650 -25.19 -12.50 14.16
C ARG A 650 -25.17 -13.53 15.31
N PRO A 651 -24.40 -14.61 15.20
CA PRO A 651 -24.39 -15.67 16.24
C PRO A 651 -24.01 -15.20 17.65
N GLU A 652 -23.17 -14.17 17.76
CA GLU A 652 -22.72 -13.62 19.05
C GLU A 652 -23.86 -13.07 19.91
N THR A 653 -25.01 -12.75 19.32
CA THR A 653 -26.15 -12.15 20.03
C THR A 653 -26.80 -13.12 21.01
N ALA A 654 -27.06 -14.35 20.60
CA ALA A 654 -27.78 -15.32 21.42
C ALA A 654 -27.04 -15.70 22.72
N PRO A 655 -25.72 -15.99 22.74
CA PRO A 655 -24.99 -16.24 23.98
C PRO A 655 -24.91 -15.00 24.91
N ALA A 656 -24.91 -13.80 24.36
CA ALA A 656 -24.84 -12.58 25.15
C ALA A 656 -26.18 -12.27 25.85
N VAL A 657 -27.32 -12.36 25.12
CA VAL A 657 -28.62 -11.98 25.67
C VAL A 657 -29.09 -12.87 26.81
N ILE A 658 -28.61 -14.12 26.90
CA ILE A 658 -28.99 -15.04 27.98
C ILE A 658 -28.12 -14.95 29.23
N ALA A 659 -27.00 -14.25 29.18
CA ALA A 659 -26.01 -14.22 30.27
C ALA A 659 -26.60 -13.75 31.59
N PRO A 660 -27.46 -12.68 31.68
CA PRO A 660 -28.06 -12.25 32.91
C PRO A 660 -29.03 -13.32 33.49
N GLU A 661 -29.74 -14.02 32.61
CA GLU A 661 -30.65 -15.07 33.05
C GLU A 661 -29.91 -16.30 33.58
N VAL A 662 -28.82 -16.70 32.94
CA VAL A 662 -27.99 -17.81 33.44
C VAL A 662 -27.36 -17.43 34.78
N ALA A 663 -26.95 -16.18 34.97
CA ALA A 663 -26.48 -15.67 36.27
C ALA A 663 -27.54 -15.80 37.34
N ARG A 664 -28.79 -15.41 37.06
CA ARG A 664 -29.94 -15.57 37.99
C ARG A 664 -30.20 -17.04 38.28
N GLN A 665 -30.08 -17.92 37.32
CA GLN A 665 -30.31 -19.35 37.57
C GLN A 665 -29.22 -19.93 38.49
N ILE A 666 -27.93 -19.53 38.32
CA ILE A 666 -26.88 -19.91 39.27
C ILE A 666 -27.23 -19.42 40.68
N ALA A 667 -27.59 -18.14 40.83
CA ALA A 667 -27.94 -17.54 42.11
C ALA A 667 -29.19 -18.20 42.75
N GLY A 668 -30.20 -18.51 41.92
CA GLY A 668 -31.40 -19.23 42.38
C GLY A 668 -31.08 -20.66 42.89
N ARG A 669 -30.08 -21.34 42.29
CA ARG A 669 -29.60 -22.63 42.77
C ARG A 669 -28.70 -22.52 44.00
N MET A 670 -27.94 -21.45 44.15
CA MET A 670 -27.20 -21.16 45.40
C MET A 670 -28.16 -20.91 46.55
N LEU A 671 -29.26 -20.21 46.29
CA LEU A 671 -30.32 -20.00 47.28
C LEU A 671 -31.03 -21.31 47.60
N ASP A 672 -31.69 -21.96 46.60
CA ASP A 672 -32.55 -23.14 46.65
C ASP A 672 -33.56 -23.02 47.78
N THR A 673 -33.99 -24.14 48.38
CA THR A 673 -34.96 -24.16 49.52
C THR A 673 -34.24 -24.36 50.86
N PHE A 674 -34.94 -24.06 51.97
CA PHE A 674 -34.44 -24.34 53.30
C PHE A 674 -33.96 -25.79 53.48
N HIS A 675 -34.75 -26.77 53.03
CA HIS A 675 -34.43 -28.18 53.18
C HIS A 675 -33.26 -28.60 52.32
N ASP A 676 -33.11 -28.06 51.11
CA ASP A 676 -31.97 -28.39 50.24
C ASP A 676 -30.65 -27.81 50.77
N ARG A 677 -30.71 -26.72 51.55
CA ARG A 677 -29.53 -26.08 52.18
C ARG A 677 -29.21 -26.71 53.56
N MET A 678 -30.21 -26.91 54.39
CA MET A 678 -30.03 -27.27 55.81
C MET A 678 -30.28 -28.75 56.10
N GLY A 679 -30.79 -29.52 55.13
CA GLY A 679 -31.26 -30.86 55.35
C GLY A 679 -32.66 -30.89 55.97
N ASP A 680 -32.80 -31.41 57.18
CA ASP A 680 -34.07 -31.66 57.83
C ASP A 680 -34.27 -30.75 59.03
N GLN A 681 -35.50 -30.27 59.26
CA GLN A 681 -35.89 -29.47 60.41
C GLN A 681 -35.66 -30.21 61.77
N TYR A 682 -35.91 -31.49 61.87
CA TYR A 682 -35.58 -32.29 63.01
C TYR A 682 -34.12 -32.32 63.40
N ALA A 683 -33.29 -32.31 62.37
CA ALA A 683 -31.84 -32.23 62.56
C ALA A 683 -31.39 -30.97 63.30
N LEU A 684 -32.14 -29.90 63.14
CA LEU A 684 -31.86 -28.61 63.76
C LEU A 684 -32.27 -28.57 65.23
N LEU A 685 -33.37 -29.25 65.61
CA LEU A 685 -33.94 -29.24 66.94
C LEU A 685 -33.33 -30.21 67.96
N SER A 686 -32.71 -31.30 67.49
CA SER A 686 -32.04 -32.30 68.36
C SER A 686 -30.69 -31.82 68.92
N SER A 687 -30.40 -30.56 68.78
CA SER A 687 -29.13 -29.95 69.17
C SER A 687 -29.38 -28.71 70.02
N ALA A 688 -29.81 -28.88 71.26
CA ALA A 688 -29.75 -27.80 72.16
C ALA A 688 -28.31 -27.30 72.30
N GLU A 689 -28.11 -25.98 72.02
CA GLU A 689 -26.88 -25.23 72.22
C GLU A 689 -25.63 -25.67 71.46
N ARG A 690 -25.74 -26.34 70.27
CA ARG A 690 -24.59 -26.69 69.40
C ARG A 690 -24.65 -25.97 68.09
N LYS A 691 -23.58 -25.22 67.76
CA LYS A 691 -23.38 -24.67 66.43
C LYS A 691 -23.16 -25.78 65.41
N ALA A 692 -23.57 -25.53 64.19
CA ALA A 692 -23.36 -26.50 63.11
C ALA A 692 -22.72 -25.84 61.87
N GLY A 693 -21.87 -26.62 61.19
CA GLY A 693 -21.44 -26.29 59.86
C GLY A 693 -22.08 -27.25 58.86
N TRP A 694 -22.19 -26.79 57.65
CA TRP A 694 -22.74 -27.59 56.56
C TRP A 694 -22.00 -27.32 55.27
N ALA A 695 -22.00 -28.32 54.39
CA ALA A 695 -21.48 -28.20 53.04
C ALA A 695 -22.30 -28.99 52.06
N ARG A 696 -22.47 -28.50 50.85
CA ARG A 696 -23.19 -29.21 49.79
C ARG A 696 -22.62 -28.99 48.39
N VAL A 697 -22.85 -29.97 47.52
CA VAL A 697 -22.57 -29.88 46.10
C VAL A 697 -23.90 -30.05 45.35
N ILE A 698 -24.15 -29.20 44.40
CA ILE A 698 -25.35 -29.18 43.57
C ILE A 698 -24.93 -29.35 42.12
N GLY A 699 -25.56 -30.24 41.39
CA GLY A 699 -25.47 -30.43 39.97
C GLY A 699 -26.82 -30.24 39.29
N GLN A 700 -26.85 -29.55 38.19
CA GLN A 700 -28.02 -29.41 37.36
C GLN A 700 -27.63 -29.54 35.88
N ARG A 701 -28.34 -30.39 35.16
CA ARG A 701 -28.31 -30.39 33.67
C ARG A 701 -29.64 -29.80 33.20
N MET A 702 -29.57 -28.82 32.27
CA MET A 702 -30.79 -28.14 31.81
C MET A 702 -30.77 -27.91 30.29
N LYS A 703 -31.98 -27.91 29.74
CA LYS A 703 -32.27 -27.34 28.42
C LYS A 703 -33.44 -26.37 28.64
N GLN A 704 -33.28 -25.17 28.14
CA GLN A 704 -34.33 -24.15 28.26
C GLN A 704 -34.27 -23.22 27.06
N GLU A 705 -35.43 -22.84 26.56
CA GLU A 705 -35.66 -21.89 25.50
C GLU A 705 -36.42 -20.69 26.05
N TRP A 706 -36.12 -19.48 25.55
CA TRP A 706 -36.83 -18.26 25.96
C TRP A 706 -37.34 -17.53 24.73
N ALA A 707 -38.53 -16.96 24.86
CA ALA A 707 -39.07 -16.09 23.82
C ALA A 707 -38.28 -14.77 23.73
N GLY A 708 -38.30 -14.12 22.57
CA GLY A 708 -37.69 -12.81 22.37
C GLY A 708 -37.06 -12.66 20.98
N SER A 709 -36.25 -11.62 20.79
CA SER A 709 -35.71 -11.23 19.48
C SER A 709 -34.88 -12.31 18.80
N VAL A 710 -34.11 -13.09 19.57
CA VAL A 710 -33.21 -14.14 19.05
C VAL A 710 -33.57 -15.54 19.57
N GLU A 711 -34.72 -15.71 20.26
CA GLU A 711 -35.22 -17.00 20.74
C GLU A 711 -34.12 -17.90 21.33
N PRO A 712 -33.35 -17.41 22.31
CA PRO A 712 -32.15 -18.09 22.73
C PRO A 712 -32.49 -19.38 23.49
N LYS A 713 -31.72 -20.44 23.23
CA LYS A 713 -31.82 -21.74 23.88
C LYS A 713 -30.49 -22.13 24.49
N PHE A 714 -30.51 -22.44 25.79
CA PHE A 714 -29.33 -22.92 26.51
C PHE A 714 -29.44 -24.43 26.77
N SER A 715 -28.41 -25.17 26.48
CA SER A 715 -28.23 -26.58 26.79
C SER A 715 -26.93 -26.80 27.51
N GLY A 716 -26.98 -26.98 28.82
CA GLY A 716 -25.76 -27.00 29.61
C GLY A 716 -25.91 -27.57 31.02
N ASN A 717 -24.83 -27.41 31.79
CA ASN A 717 -24.72 -27.87 33.16
C ASN A 717 -24.41 -26.67 34.07
N ILE A 718 -25.01 -26.74 35.28
CA ILE A 718 -24.67 -25.87 36.42
C ILE A 718 -24.15 -26.77 37.52
N TRP A 719 -23.05 -26.46 38.13
CA TRP A 719 -22.56 -27.09 39.33
C TRP A 719 -22.17 -26.03 40.36
N ILE A 720 -22.42 -26.30 41.64
CA ILE A 720 -22.21 -25.37 42.75
C ILE A 720 -21.64 -26.12 43.93
N GLY A 721 -20.56 -25.57 44.53
CA GLY A 721 -20.09 -25.92 45.86
C GLY A 721 -20.46 -24.84 46.86
N GLN A 722 -20.99 -25.21 47.98
CA GLN A 722 -21.42 -24.25 49.01
C GLN A 722 -21.11 -24.79 50.42
N ALA A 723 -20.64 -23.91 51.31
CA ALA A 723 -20.39 -24.23 52.71
C ALA A 723 -20.79 -23.06 53.60
N GLY A 724 -21.30 -23.38 54.78
CA GLY A 724 -21.74 -22.39 55.74
C GLY A 724 -21.70 -22.89 57.18
N ALA A 725 -21.90 -21.95 58.10
CA ALA A 725 -21.91 -22.23 59.53
C ALA A 725 -22.91 -21.34 60.29
N ASP A 726 -23.45 -21.87 61.38
CA ASP A 726 -24.26 -21.12 62.34
C ASP A 726 -23.33 -20.19 63.13
N LEU A 727 -23.61 -18.90 63.17
CA LEU A 727 -22.91 -17.87 63.99
C LEU A 727 -23.53 -17.79 65.40
N LEU A 728 -24.82 -17.68 65.45
CA LEU A 728 -25.62 -17.54 66.67
C LEU A 728 -26.77 -18.53 66.68
N GLU A 729 -26.99 -19.17 67.78
CA GLU A 729 -28.15 -19.99 68.08
C GLU A 729 -28.72 -19.55 69.41
N ARG A 730 -30.03 -19.35 69.42
CA ARG A 730 -30.73 -18.95 70.62
C ARG A 730 -32.00 -19.78 70.79
N GLN A 731 -32.08 -20.61 71.79
CA GLN A 731 -33.27 -21.32 72.14
C GLN A 731 -34.04 -20.50 73.19
N ARG A 732 -35.39 -20.44 73.07
CA ARG A 732 -36.30 -19.76 73.98
C ARG A 732 -37.11 -20.74 74.77
N ASP A 733 -37.60 -20.32 75.95
CA ASP A 733 -38.43 -21.14 76.86
C ASP A 733 -39.77 -21.54 76.22
N ASP A 734 -40.23 -20.81 75.20
CA ASP A 734 -41.50 -21.07 74.50
C ASP A 734 -41.34 -22.14 73.36
N GLY A 735 -40.15 -22.76 73.23
CA GLY A 735 -39.83 -23.75 72.23
C GLY A 735 -39.44 -23.21 70.88
N LEU A 736 -39.21 -21.89 70.78
CA LEU A 736 -38.67 -21.25 69.58
C LEU A 736 -37.16 -21.33 69.56
N SER A 737 -36.57 -21.57 68.39
CA SER A 737 -35.12 -21.51 68.14
C SER A 737 -34.81 -20.55 66.97
N ASP A 738 -33.95 -19.59 67.26
CA ASP A 738 -33.45 -18.66 66.26
C ASP A 738 -32.02 -19.06 65.87
N ARG A 739 -31.74 -19.16 64.59
CA ARG A 739 -30.42 -19.43 64.02
C ARG A 739 -30.00 -18.33 63.06
N LEU A 740 -28.86 -17.71 63.27
CA LEU A 740 -28.24 -16.80 62.35
C LEU A 740 -26.94 -17.42 61.89
N GLY A 741 -26.70 -17.43 60.58
CA GLY A 741 -25.50 -17.98 60.04
C GLY A 741 -25.11 -17.35 58.73
N PHE A 742 -23.99 -17.78 58.19
CA PHE A 742 -23.46 -17.34 56.94
C PHE A 742 -23.03 -18.52 56.03
N PHE A 743 -22.88 -18.24 54.72
CA PHE A 743 -22.37 -19.21 53.79
C PHE A 743 -21.61 -18.54 52.64
N GLY A 744 -20.61 -19.27 52.13
CA GLY A 744 -19.92 -18.97 50.88
C GLY A 744 -20.26 -19.99 49.82
N SER A 745 -20.32 -19.57 48.56
CA SER A 745 -20.61 -20.43 47.43
C SER A 745 -19.76 -20.09 46.20
N TYR A 746 -19.43 -21.11 45.45
CA TYR A 746 -18.87 -21.02 44.09
C TYR A 746 -19.73 -21.86 43.17
N GLY A 747 -20.10 -21.28 42.03
CA GLY A 747 -20.89 -22.00 41.03
C GLY A 747 -20.43 -21.67 39.63
N GLN A 748 -20.64 -22.58 38.71
CA GLN A 748 -20.33 -22.40 37.30
C GLN A 748 -21.47 -22.96 36.45
N ALA A 749 -21.90 -22.18 35.47
CA ALA A 749 -22.73 -22.62 34.37
C ALA A 749 -21.87 -22.71 33.08
N SER A 750 -22.04 -23.78 32.31
CA SER A 750 -21.38 -23.97 31.03
C SER A 750 -22.31 -24.74 30.10
N GLY A 751 -22.51 -24.21 28.90
CA GLY A 751 -23.39 -24.86 27.93
C GLY A 751 -23.31 -24.24 26.55
N ASN A 752 -23.91 -24.96 25.59
CA ASN A 752 -24.09 -24.51 24.21
C ASN A 752 -25.33 -23.65 24.10
N VAL A 753 -25.27 -22.70 23.20
CA VAL A 753 -26.37 -21.77 22.91
C VAL A 753 -26.73 -21.88 21.44
N SER A 754 -28.02 -21.95 21.18
CA SER A 754 -28.63 -21.80 19.87
C SER A 754 -29.73 -20.75 19.91
N GLY A 755 -30.20 -20.28 18.76
CA GLY A 755 -31.24 -19.28 18.71
C GLY A 755 -31.66 -18.93 17.30
N PHE A 756 -32.43 -17.85 17.16
CA PHE A 756 -32.76 -17.27 15.87
C PHE A 756 -31.57 -16.39 15.41
N VAL A 757 -30.67 -16.96 14.66
CA VAL A 757 -29.46 -16.29 14.14
C VAL A 757 -29.27 -16.62 12.66
N GLU A 758 -28.70 -15.70 11.92
CA GLU A 758 -28.49 -15.82 10.46
C GLU A 758 -29.79 -16.08 9.69
N GLY A 759 -30.94 -15.60 10.23
CA GLY A 759 -32.27 -15.78 9.64
C GLY A 759 -32.88 -17.19 9.84
N ARG A 760 -32.35 -18.01 10.77
CA ARG A 760 -32.79 -19.38 11.00
C ARG A 760 -33.06 -19.63 12.47
N HIS A 761 -34.24 -20.25 12.76
CA HIS A 761 -34.60 -20.68 14.10
C HIS A 761 -33.80 -21.89 14.57
N GLY A 762 -33.37 -21.87 15.82
CA GLY A 762 -32.64 -22.95 16.45
C GLY A 762 -31.24 -23.19 15.95
N ASN A 763 -30.69 -22.27 15.16
CA ASN A 763 -29.33 -22.38 14.63
C ASN A 763 -28.29 -22.31 15.77
N SER A 764 -27.21 -23.05 15.66
CA SER A 764 -26.11 -23.00 16.65
C SER A 764 -25.49 -21.61 16.64
N ALA A 765 -25.30 -21.04 17.83
CA ALA A 765 -24.78 -19.69 18.01
C ALA A 765 -23.44 -19.68 18.75
N GLY A 766 -23.18 -20.74 19.56
CA GLY A 766 -21.93 -20.84 20.31
C GLY A 766 -22.11 -21.38 21.72
N SER A 767 -21.41 -20.81 22.69
CA SER A 767 -21.40 -21.26 24.08
C SER A 767 -21.34 -20.10 25.07
N LEU A 768 -21.84 -20.36 26.29
CA LEU A 768 -21.71 -19.45 27.43
C LEU A 768 -21.07 -20.21 28.58
N ARG A 769 -20.08 -19.59 29.22
CA ARG A 769 -19.53 -20.01 30.50
C ARG A 769 -19.60 -18.85 31.49
N LEU A 770 -20.20 -19.10 32.64
CA LEU A 770 -20.35 -18.07 33.68
C LEU A 770 -20.01 -18.69 35.03
N ASN A 771 -19.13 -18.03 35.79
CA ASN A 771 -18.82 -18.35 37.18
C ASN A 771 -19.57 -17.40 38.10
N ALA A 772 -19.90 -17.85 39.29
CA ALA A 772 -20.52 -17.04 40.32
C ALA A 772 -19.88 -17.32 41.70
N TYR A 773 -19.58 -16.26 42.41
CA TYR A 773 -19.04 -16.28 43.76
C TYR A 773 -20.08 -15.64 44.68
N GLY A 774 -20.63 -16.40 45.59
CA GLY A 774 -21.73 -15.96 46.46
C GLY A 774 -21.32 -15.88 47.94
N LEU A 775 -21.80 -14.85 48.60
CA LEU A 775 -21.73 -14.71 50.05
C LEU A 775 -23.13 -14.43 50.59
N GLY A 776 -23.60 -15.23 51.53
CA GLY A 776 -24.93 -15.11 52.05
C GLY A 776 -25.00 -15.15 53.56
N LEU A 777 -26.03 -14.51 54.05
CA LEU A 777 -26.46 -14.55 55.43
C LEU A 777 -27.86 -15.20 55.53
N TYR A 778 -28.09 -16.02 56.52
CA TYR A 778 -29.42 -16.57 56.76
C TYR A 778 -29.83 -16.36 58.22
N TRP A 779 -31.12 -16.12 58.38
CA TRP A 779 -31.78 -16.13 59.68
C TRP A 779 -32.98 -17.06 59.59
N THR A 780 -32.96 -18.15 60.38
CA THR A 780 -34.03 -19.16 60.44
C THR A 780 -34.61 -19.21 61.84
N ARG A 781 -35.93 -19.06 61.92
CA ARG A 781 -36.70 -19.25 63.12
C ARG A 781 -37.53 -20.55 63.04
N LEU A 782 -37.45 -21.38 64.04
CA LEU A 782 -38.06 -22.68 64.05
C LEU A 782 -38.93 -22.77 65.37
N LYS A 783 -40.10 -23.37 65.24
CA LYS A 783 -40.89 -23.75 66.40
C LYS A 783 -41.00 -25.27 66.49
N ARG A 784 -40.09 -25.88 67.21
CA ARG A 784 -39.98 -27.32 67.42
C ARG A 784 -40.15 -28.09 66.05
N THR A 785 -41.17 -28.92 65.90
CA THR A 785 -41.53 -29.66 64.72
C THR A 785 -42.62 -29.02 63.89
N ASP A 786 -43.17 -27.89 64.36
CA ASP A 786 -44.38 -27.31 63.78
C ASP A 786 -44.17 -26.50 62.52
N TRP A 787 -43.36 -25.50 62.65
CA TRP A 787 -43.11 -24.59 61.49
C TRP A 787 -41.70 -24.04 61.49
N TYR A 788 -41.24 -23.55 60.33
CA TYR A 788 -40.03 -22.75 60.17
C TYR A 788 -40.33 -21.50 59.38
N TRP A 789 -39.52 -20.50 59.61
CA TRP A 789 -39.42 -19.28 58.82
C TRP A 789 -37.98 -18.99 58.53
N ASP A 790 -37.58 -19.06 57.23
CA ASP A 790 -36.21 -18.92 56.78
C ASP A 790 -36.05 -17.67 55.91
N ASN A 791 -35.10 -16.82 56.24
CA ASN A 791 -34.81 -15.61 55.53
C ASN A 791 -33.35 -15.63 55.10
N VAL A 792 -33.08 -15.30 53.83
CA VAL A 792 -31.74 -15.33 53.25
C VAL A 792 -31.48 -14.02 52.49
N LEU A 793 -30.28 -13.44 52.72
CA LEU A 793 -29.76 -12.36 51.92
C LEU A 793 -28.44 -12.81 51.37
N MET A 794 -28.25 -12.75 50.02
CA MET A 794 -27.06 -13.23 49.32
C MET A 794 -26.65 -12.23 48.27
N ALA A 795 -25.35 -11.90 48.24
CA ALA A 795 -24.71 -11.16 47.17
C ALA A 795 -23.83 -12.08 46.35
N ASN A 796 -23.81 -11.88 45.04
CA ASN A 796 -23.03 -12.66 44.10
C ASN A 796 -22.17 -11.71 43.25
N TYR A 797 -20.97 -12.15 42.93
CA TYR A 797 -20.14 -11.61 41.86
C TYR A 797 -20.11 -12.66 40.73
N TYR A 798 -20.21 -12.21 39.48
CA TYR A 798 -20.19 -13.03 38.30
C TYR A 798 -18.99 -12.67 37.43
N ASP A 799 -18.35 -13.67 36.84
CA ASP A 799 -17.40 -13.50 35.74
C ASP A 799 -17.57 -14.60 34.73
N GLY A 800 -17.33 -14.28 33.45
CA GLY A 800 -17.47 -15.28 32.41
C GLY A 800 -17.26 -14.79 31.02
N ARG A 801 -17.55 -15.66 30.08
CA ARG A 801 -17.37 -15.38 28.65
C ARG A 801 -18.44 -16.04 27.81
N SER A 802 -18.97 -15.26 26.87
CA SER A 802 -19.67 -15.81 25.71
C SER A 802 -18.68 -16.05 24.57
N ARG A 803 -18.90 -17.09 23.77
CA ARG A 803 -18.10 -17.36 22.58
C ARG A 803 -18.98 -17.95 21.48
N SER A 804 -18.97 -17.31 20.30
CA SER A 804 -19.69 -17.83 19.15
C SER A 804 -18.96 -19.00 18.48
N ASP A 805 -19.66 -19.71 17.61
CA ASP A 805 -19.08 -20.78 16.79
C ASP A 805 -18.01 -20.28 15.82
N ARG A 806 -17.99 -18.97 15.54
CA ARG A 806 -16.95 -18.30 14.76
C ARG A 806 -15.70 -17.96 15.58
N GLY A 807 -15.70 -18.26 16.88
CA GLY A 807 -14.61 -17.99 17.80
C GLY A 807 -14.58 -16.59 18.40
N VAL A 808 -15.53 -15.73 18.06
CA VAL A 808 -15.67 -14.38 18.61
C VAL A 808 -16.23 -14.46 20.02
N GLY A 809 -15.62 -13.80 20.98
CA GLY A 809 -16.02 -13.83 22.37
C GLY A 809 -16.17 -12.44 22.99
N ALA A 810 -16.99 -12.37 24.04
CA ALA A 810 -17.09 -11.21 24.92
C ALA A 810 -16.90 -11.66 26.36
N ASP A 811 -16.00 -11.02 27.09
CA ASP A 811 -15.84 -11.21 28.52
C ASP A 811 -16.86 -10.35 29.25
N MET A 812 -17.45 -10.92 30.30
CA MET A 812 -18.54 -10.31 31.06
C MET A 812 -18.27 -10.47 32.54
N ASP A 813 -18.50 -9.43 33.31
CA ASP A 813 -18.51 -9.44 34.76
C ASP A 813 -19.76 -8.75 35.29
N GLY A 814 -20.08 -8.97 36.54
CA GLY A 814 -21.29 -8.37 37.09
C GLY A 814 -21.50 -8.73 38.56
N TRP A 815 -22.61 -8.25 39.09
CA TRP A 815 -23.02 -8.54 40.46
C TRP A 815 -24.51 -8.79 40.58
N GLY A 816 -24.93 -9.40 41.68
CA GLY A 816 -26.32 -9.61 41.95
C GLY A 816 -26.61 -9.66 43.44
N LEU A 817 -27.86 -9.35 43.75
CA LEU A 817 -28.39 -9.42 45.11
C LEU A 817 -29.65 -10.28 45.12
N THR A 818 -29.73 -11.22 46.07
CA THR A 818 -30.91 -12.09 46.25
C THR A 818 -31.39 -11.97 47.70
N ALA A 819 -32.67 -11.67 47.84
CA ALA A 819 -33.37 -11.68 49.15
C ALA A 819 -34.50 -12.67 49.11
N SER A 820 -34.59 -13.57 50.06
CA SER A 820 -35.57 -14.63 50.11
C SER A 820 -36.22 -14.75 51.49
N THR A 821 -37.53 -15.06 51.50
CA THR A 821 -38.28 -15.48 52.68
C THR A 821 -39.03 -16.77 52.34
N GLU A 822 -38.91 -17.77 53.19
CA GLU A 822 -39.56 -19.08 53.05
C GLU A 822 -40.25 -19.48 54.37
N PHE A 823 -41.49 -19.97 54.28
CA PHE A 823 -42.23 -20.44 55.38
C PHE A 823 -42.77 -21.89 55.12
N GLY A 824 -42.67 -22.77 56.11
CA GLY A 824 -43.25 -24.11 56.07
C GLY A 824 -43.89 -24.47 57.35
N TYR A 825 -45.00 -25.24 57.22
CA TYR A 825 -45.78 -25.70 58.37
C TYR A 825 -45.98 -27.23 58.33
N SER A 826 -45.59 -27.95 59.38
CA SER A 826 -45.58 -29.42 59.44
C SER A 826 -46.88 -30.01 60.03
N PHE A 827 -47.50 -30.89 59.31
CA PHE A 827 -48.60 -31.72 59.73
C PHE A 827 -48.06 -33.16 59.88
N HIS A 828 -48.42 -33.81 61.00
CA HIS A 828 -48.03 -35.18 61.31
C HIS A 828 -49.29 -36.06 61.36
N PRO A 829 -49.78 -36.58 60.22
CA PRO A 829 -50.89 -37.49 60.14
C PRO A 829 -50.66 -38.82 60.90
N SER A 830 -49.39 -39.20 60.99
CA SER A 830 -48.90 -40.31 61.79
C SER A 830 -47.51 -40.08 62.31
N PRO A 831 -47.00 -40.82 63.30
CA PRO A 831 -45.65 -40.68 63.83
C PRO A 831 -44.53 -40.89 62.74
N ASP A 832 -44.87 -41.63 61.72
CA ASP A 832 -43.94 -41.96 60.65
C ASP A 832 -44.05 -41.06 59.42
N ILE A 833 -45.08 -40.20 59.32
CA ILE A 833 -45.29 -39.37 58.12
C ILE A 833 -45.46 -37.92 58.52
N MET A 834 -44.67 -37.05 57.88
CA MET A 834 -44.84 -35.60 57.93
C MET A 834 -45.25 -35.10 56.54
N ILE A 835 -46.26 -34.25 56.47
CA ILE A 835 -46.66 -33.50 55.31
C ILE A 835 -46.42 -32.01 55.61
N GLN A 836 -45.63 -31.31 54.80
CA GLN A 836 -45.26 -29.94 55.02
C GLN A 836 -45.53 -29.06 53.77
N PRO A 837 -46.64 -28.33 53.73
CA PRO A 837 -46.84 -27.24 52.80
C PRO A 837 -45.76 -26.13 53.02
N GLN A 838 -45.27 -25.57 51.94
CA GLN A 838 -44.18 -24.58 51.90
C GLN A 838 -44.56 -23.45 50.95
N ALA A 839 -44.19 -22.22 51.32
CA ALA A 839 -44.29 -21.06 50.46
C ALA A 839 -42.97 -20.29 50.54
N GLN A 840 -42.47 -19.87 49.40
CA GLN A 840 -41.24 -19.07 49.33
C GLN A 840 -41.45 -17.92 48.33
N LEU A 841 -40.96 -16.75 48.70
CA LEU A 841 -40.90 -15.59 47.84
C LEU A 841 -39.47 -15.08 47.85
N PHE A 842 -38.88 -14.87 46.70
CA PHE A 842 -37.55 -14.25 46.62
C PHE A 842 -37.47 -13.25 45.48
N TYR A 843 -36.67 -12.21 45.73
CA TYR A 843 -36.31 -11.18 44.78
C TYR A 843 -34.85 -11.35 44.38
N GLN A 844 -34.56 -11.26 43.08
CA GLN A 844 -33.21 -11.27 42.54
C GLN A 844 -33.00 -10.03 41.69
N TYR A 845 -31.99 -9.26 42.00
CA TYR A 845 -31.46 -8.22 41.14
C TYR A 845 -30.15 -8.72 40.54
N THR A 846 -29.98 -8.56 39.22
CA THR A 846 -28.76 -8.95 38.50
C THR A 846 -28.37 -7.83 37.57
N ASP A 847 -27.10 -7.44 37.64
CA ASP A 847 -26.51 -6.40 36.80
C ASP A 847 -25.22 -6.96 36.22
N ILE A 848 -25.24 -7.28 34.91
CA ILE A 848 -24.06 -7.62 34.15
C ILE A 848 -23.48 -6.33 33.58
N GLY A 849 -22.21 -6.11 33.81
CA GLY A 849 -21.46 -4.94 33.30
C GLY A 849 -21.40 -4.87 31.78
N ASN A 850 -21.15 -3.69 31.27
CA ASN A 850 -20.99 -3.50 29.83
C ASN A 850 -19.79 -4.31 29.30
N ALA A 851 -20.02 -5.02 28.23
CA ALA A 851 -19.03 -5.83 27.51
C ALA A 851 -18.81 -5.28 26.10
N LYS A 852 -17.80 -5.80 25.43
CA LYS A 852 -17.64 -5.62 23.99
C LYS A 852 -17.04 -6.86 23.36
N ASP A 853 -17.38 -7.09 22.11
CA ASP A 853 -16.69 -8.01 21.25
C ASP A 853 -15.95 -7.25 20.13
N GLN A 854 -15.43 -7.95 19.13
CA GLN A 854 -14.72 -7.30 18.02
C GLN A 854 -15.62 -6.47 17.09
N TYR A 855 -16.94 -6.62 17.17
CA TYR A 855 -17.90 -5.99 16.26
C TYR A 855 -18.70 -4.84 16.90
N SER A 856 -18.97 -4.90 18.20
CA SER A 856 -19.77 -3.87 18.87
C SER A 856 -19.59 -3.85 20.38
N SER A 857 -20.03 -2.75 21.02
CA SER A 857 -20.33 -2.70 22.45
C SER A 857 -21.58 -3.53 22.76
N ILE A 858 -21.64 -4.13 23.95
CA ILE A 858 -22.78 -4.88 24.46
C ILE A 858 -23.15 -4.27 25.81
N ARG A 859 -24.33 -3.66 25.89
CA ARG A 859 -24.81 -3.03 27.13
C ARG A 859 -26.01 -3.82 27.67
N PHE A 860 -25.89 -4.24 28.90
CA PHE A 860 -26.94 -4.95 29.62
C PHE A 860 -27.72 -3.96 30.46
N SER A 861 -29.08 -4.12 30.52
CA SER A 861 -29.89 -3.40 31.47
C SER A 861 -30.02 -4.24 32.72
N GLY A 862 -29.53 -3.76 33.87
CA GLY A 862 -29.71 -4.41 35.13
C GLY A 862 -31.22 -4.58 35.42
N SER A 863 -31.63 -5.76 35.84
CA SER A 863 -33.04 -6.02 36.07
C SER A 863 -33.32 -6.87 37.33
N GLY A 864 -34.52 -6.67 37.90
CA GLY A 864 -35.01 -7.40 39.02
C GLY A 864 -36.13 -8.38 38.66
N ALA A 865 -36.14 -9.57 39.28
CA ALA A 865 -37.18 -10.56 39.10
C ALA A 865 -37.69 -11.05 40.47
N VAL A 866 -38.99 -11.21 40.60
CA VAL A 866 -39.65 -11.83 41.77
C VAL A 866 -40.02 -13.26 41.39
N THR A 867 -39.70 -14.22 42.23
CA THR A 867 -40.11 -15.61 42.04
C THR A 867 -40.85 -16.08 43.28
N GLY A 868 -42.07 -16.61 43.09
CA GLY A 868 -42.85 -17.28 44.09
C GLY A 868 -42.79 -18.80 43.92
N ARG A 869 -42.77 -19.55 45.03
CA ARG A 869 -42.85 -21.01 45.08
C ARG A 869 -43.93 -21.45 46.04
N LEU A 870 -44.73 -22.41 45.62
CA LEU A 870 -45.54 -23.21 46.46
C LEU A 870 -45.04 -24.64 46.43
N GLY A 871 -44.85 -25.29 47.57
CA GLY A 871 -44.33 -26.63 47.64
C GLY A 871 -45.07 -27.50 48.67
N ILE A 872 -44.99 -28.81 48.44
CA ILE A 872 -45.44 -29.82 49.39
C ILE A 872 -44.30 -30.83 49.57
N LEU A 873 -43.86 -30.99 50.82
CA LEU A 873 -42.89 -32.02 51.20
C LEU A 873 -43.61 -33.15 51.95
N VAL A 874 -43.41 -34.39 51.59
CA VAL A 874 -43.82 -35.57 52.29
C VAL A 874 -42.58 -36.34 52.74
N GLN A 875 -42.45 -36.59 54.04
CA GLN A 875 -41.30 -37.21 54.65
C GLN A 875 -41.69 -38.43 55.48
N GLY A 876 -40.97 -39.53 55.25
CA GLY A 876 -41.08 -40.74 56.03
C GLY A 876 -40.15 -40.78 57.25
N ASN A 877 -40.52 -41.64 58.26
CA ASN A 877 -39.82 -41.80 59.55
C ASN A 877 -39.64 -40.42 60.29
N ALA A 878 -40.65 -39.57 60.21
CA ALA A 878 -40.56 -38.19 60.60
C ALA A 878 -40.16 -37.96 62.08
N ASP A 879 -40.72 -38.72 62.98
CA ASP A 879 -40.47 -38.58 64.43
C ASP A 879 -39.24 -39.36 64.95
N ASN A 880 -38.49 -40.05 64.04
CA ASN A 880 -37.36 -40.84 64.42
C ASN A 880 -36.01 -40.25 63.92
N PRO A 881 -35.31 -39.52 64.79
CA PRO A 881 -34.09 -38.83 64.37
C PRO A 881 -32.93 -39.78 64.05
N ASP A 882 -32.96 -41.03 64.48
CA ASP A 882 -31.85 -42.01 64.29
C ASP A 882 -32.05 -42.91 63.05
N LYS A 883 -33.20 -42.75 62.36
CA LYS A 883 -33.46 -43.48 61.11
C LYS A 883 -33.25 -42.62 59.87
N ILE A 884 -32.98 -43.29 58.72
CA ILE A 884 -33.04 -42.66 57.44
C ILE A 884 -34.42 -42.14 57.14
N ARG A 885 -34.58 -40.89 56.78
CA ARG A 885 -35.78 -40.19 56.48
C ARG A 885 -35.88 -39.91 54.98
N PRO A 886 -36.60 -40.76 54.24
CA PRO A 886 -36.87 -40.51 52.84
C PRO A 886 -37.92 -39.41 52.71
N TYR A 887 -37.80 -38.61 51.63
CA TYR A 887 -38.85 -37.62 51.34
C TYR A 887 -39.08 -37.48 49.82
N ALA A 888 -40.29 -37.00 49.53
CA ALA A 888 -40.69 -36.56 48.23
C ALA A 888 -41.17 -35.11 48.28
N ARG A 889 -40.82 -34.30 47.33
CA ARG A 889 -41.28 -32.92 47.27
C ARG A 889 -41.77 -32.59 45.90
N PHE A 890 -42.87 -31.89 45.81
CA PHE A 890 -43.42 -31.28 44.61
C PHE A 890 -43.39 -29.76 44.80
N ASN A 891 -42.94 -29.00 43.80
CA ASN A 891 -42.88 -27.55 43.77
C ASN A 891 -43.53 -27.01 42.51
N LEU A 892 -44.27 -25.91 42.66
CA LEU A 892 -44.77 -25.05 41.61
C LEU A 892 -44.10 -23.70 41.76
N TRP A 893 -43.46 -23.25 40.67
CA TRP A 893 -42.75 -22.02 40.61
C TRP A 893 -43.40 -21.03 39.64
N ARG A 894 -43.54 -19.78 40.04
CA ARG A 894 -43.96 -18.70 39.16
C ARG A 894 -42.95 -17.59 39.23
N ARG A 895 -42.29 -17.32 38.10
CA ARG A 895 -41.41 -16.15 37.95
C ARG A 895 -42.26 -15.02 37.38
N MET A 896 -42.20 -13.88 38.02
CA MET A 896 -42.81 -12.62 37.63
C MET A 896 -41.72 -11.65 37.32
N GLY A 897 -41.77 -11.02 36.15
CA GLY A 897 -40.79 -10.03 35.68
C GLY A 897 -41.01 -9.70 34.21
N HIS A 898 -40.62 -8.52 33.81
CA HIS A 898 -40.57 -8.11 32.41
C HIS A 898 -39.28 -8.65 31.84
N GLY A 899 -39.26 -8.86 30.55
CA GLY A 899 -38.04 -9.31 29.85
C GLY A 899 -36.85 -8.32 30.02
N GLU A 900 -35.65 -8.79 29.73
CA GLU A 900 -34.47 -7.98 29.71
C GLU A 900 -34.16 -7.48 28.33
N THR A 901 -33.44 -6.37 28.27
CA THR A 901 -32.94 -5.80 27.03
C THR A 901 -31.43 -5.76 27.03
N VAL A 902 -30.83 -6.14 25.91
CA VAL A 902 -29.40 -6.03 25.66
C VAL A 902 -29.23 -5.18 24.41
N VAL A 903 -28.41 -4.13 24.51
CA VAL A 903 -28.17 -3.19 23.41
C VAL A 903 -26.82 -3.50 22.79
N PHE A 904 -26.82 -3.77 21.48
CA PHE A 904 -25.63 -3.99 20.67
C PHE A 904 -25.33 -2.72 19.86
N GLY A 905 -24.10 -2.24 19.94
CA GLY A 905 -23.76 -0.92 19.39
C GLY A 905 -24.52 0.19 20.14
N ASP A 906 -24.99 1.16 19.39
CA ASP A 906 -25.75 2.29 19.97
C ASP A 906 -27.26 2.27 19.64
N SER A 907 -27.72 1.29 18.84
CA SER A 907 -29.06 1.31 18.24
C SER A 907 -29.86 0.02 18.45
N ASP A 908 -29.26 -1.15 18.45
CA ASP A 908 -29.99 -2.43 18.37
C ASP A 908 -30.31 -2.96 19.73
N THR A 909 -31.60 -2.93 20.08
CA THR A 909 -32.10 -3.44 21.34
C THR A 909 -32.76 -4.81 21.16
N LEU A 910 -32.12 -5.86 21.68
CA LEU A 910 -32.66 -7.22 21.68
C LEU A 910 -33.33 -7.49 23.02
N ARG A 911 -34.54 -8.04 22.95
CA ARG A 911 -35.38 -8.31 24.12
C ARG A 911 -35.51 -9.83 24.34
N THR A 912 -35.45 -10.27 25.59
CA THR A 912 -35.65 -11.67 25.99
C THR A 912 -36.67 -11.72 27.10
N GLU A 913 -37.68 -12.60 27.00
CA GLU A 913 -38.74 -12.73 27.96
C GLU A 913 -38.44 -13.85 28.98
N TYR A 914 -38.58 -13.57 30.28
CA TYR A 914 -38.19 -14.52 31.33
C TYR A 914 -39.36 -14.96 32.22
N GLY A 915 -40.56 -14.45 32.06
CA GLY A 915 -41.73 -14.89 32.78
C GLY A 915 -42.02 -16.37 32.51
N SER A 916 -42.12 -17.19 33.55
CA SER A 916 -42.36 -18.60 33.36
C SER A 916 -43.08 -19.23 34.56
N THR A 917 -43.93 -20.22 34.30
CA THR A 917 -44.48 -21.13 35.26
C THR A 917 -43.88 -22.50 35.08
N SER A 918 -43.30 -23.07 36.13
CA SER A 918 -42.65 -24.39 36.04
C SER A 918 -42.91 -25.22 37.27
N ALA A 919 -42.81 -26.53 37.15
CA ALA A 919 -42.91 -27.45 38.24
C ALA A 919 -41.69 -28.34 38.37
N ASP A 920 -41.39 -28.78 39.58
CA ASP A 920 -40.39 -29.84 39.77
C ASP A 920 -40.86 -30.90 40.79
N VAL A 921 -40.38 -32.10 40.61
CA VAL A 921 -40.55 -33.24 41.52
C VAL A 921 -39.16 -33.65 41.97
N ARG A 922 -38.96 -33.78 43.29
CA ARG A 922 -37.69 -34.20 43.86
C ARG A 922 -37.96 -35.37 44.84
N VAL A 923 -37.06 -36.31 44.89
CA VAL A 923 -36.98 -37.38 45.89
C VAL A 923 -35.63 -37.29 46.58
N GLY A 924 -35.61 -37.59 47.83
CA GLY A 924 -34.38 -37.48 48.60
C GLY A 924 -34.41 -38.23 49.90
N LEU A 925 -33.34 -38.17 50.64
CA LEU A 925 -33.18 -38.77 51.95
C LEU A 925 -32.31 -37.93 52.86
N VAL A 926 -32.55 -38.02 54.16
CA VAL A 926 -31.67 -37.52 55.21
C VAL A 926 -31.25 -38.71 56.07
N ALA A 927 -29.92 -38.94 56.14
CA ALA A 927 -29.35 -40.08 56.86
C ALA A 927 -28.50 -39.59 58.04
N PRO A 928 -28.86 -39.90 59.30
CA PRO A 928 -27.96 -39.71 60.44
C PRO A 928 -26.82 -40.72 60.36
N VAL A 929 -25.57 -40.22 60.25
CA VAL A 929 -24.37 -41.07 60.25
C VAL A 929 -23.80 -41.20 61.63
N SER A 930 -23.95 -40.17 62.43
CA SER A 930 -23.57 -40.13 63.84
C SER A 930 -24.44 -39.13 64.62
N LYS A 931 -24.34 -39.04 65.91
CA LYS A 931 -25.03 -38.03 66.72
C LYS A 931 -24.62 -36.59 66.30
N GLN A 932 -23.49 -36.44 65.62
CA GLN A 932 -22.99 -35.17 65.21
C GLN A 932 -23.10 -34.90 63.68
N THR A 933 -23.17 -35.99 62.89
CA THR A 933 -23.07 -35.92 61.41
C THR A 933 -24.33 -36.41 60.75
N GLN A 934 -24.83 -35.62 59.79
CA GLN A 934 -25.92 -36.01 58.91
C GLN A 934 -25.52 -35.82 57.46
N LEU A 935 -25.89 -36.78 56.64
CA LEU A 935 -25.84 -36.67 55.17
C LEU A 935 -27.24 -36.48 54.64
N TYR A 936 -27.36 -35.68 53.61
CA TYR A 936 -28.60 -35.53 52.87
C TYR A 936 -28.30 -35.57 51.35
N ALA A 937 -29.23 -36.17 50.60
CA ALA A 937 -29.12 -36.24 49.15
C ALA A 937 -30.52 -36.15 48.53
N SER A 938 -30.57 -35.50 47.37
CA SER A 938 -31.80 -35.46 46.57
C SER A 938 -31.51 -35.49 45.07
N ALA A 939 -32.45 -36.00 44.31
CA ALA A 939 -32.49 -35.95 42.86
C ALA A 939 -33.91 -35.51 42.41
N GLY A 940 -33.98 -34.80 41.29
CA GLY A 940 -35.24 -34.27 40.81
C GLY A 940 -35.26 -33.97 39.32
N TYR A 941 -36.48 -33.76 38.85
CA TYR A 941 -36.79 -33.37 37.50
C TYR A 941 -37.75 -32.16 37.49
N GLY A 942 -37.37 -31.14 36.72
CA GLY A 942 -38.18 -29.95 36.52
C GLY A 942 -38.58 -29.76 35.07
N PHE A 943 -39.80 -29.26 34.88
CA PHE A 943 -40.40 -29.05 33.59
C PHE A 943 -41.25 -27.78 33.60
N ASP A 944 -41.50 -27.28 32.38
CA ASP A 944 -42.25 -26.06 32.15
C ASP A 944 -43.76 -26.35 31.99
N LEU A 945 -44.61 -25.35 32.35
CA LEU A 945 -46.07 -25.46 32.28
C LEU A 945 -46.69 -24.42 31.32
N ASP A 946 -45.92 -23.49 30.80
CA ASP A 946 -46.37 -22.39 29.94
C ASP A 946 -45.70 -22.33 28.57
N GLY A 947 -45.10 -23.45 28.10
CA GLY A 947 -44.65 -23.60 26.71
C GLY A 947 -43.17 -23.23 26.45
N ASN A 948 -42.42 -22.79 27.44
CA ASN A 948 -41.00 -22.36 27.31
C ASN A 948 -40.00 -23.54 27.28
N GLN A 949 -40.41 -24.74 26.97
CA GLN A 949 -39.62 -25.95 26.78
C GLN A 949 -38.48 -26.16 27.78
N ARG A 950 -38.72 -25.93 29.06
CA ARG A 950 -37.72 -26.15 30.11
C ARG A 950 -37.68 -27.63 30.51
N GLN A 951 -36.46 -28.20 30.54
CA GLN A 951 -36.19 -29.51 31.10
C GLN A 951 -34.94 -29.41 31.99
N ALA A 952 -35.02 -29.82 33.22
CA ALA A 952 -33.92 -29.75 34.17
C ALA A 952 -33.86 -31.00 35.07
N TYR A 953 -32.68 -31.60 35.16
CA TYR A 953 -32.34 -32.68 36.08
C TYR A 953 -31.50 -32.09 37.21
N TYR A 954 -31.87 -32.40 38.46
CA TYR A 954 -31.21 -31.86 39.64
C TYR A 954 -30.56 -32.97 40.45
N GLY A 955 -29.43 -32.68 41.07
CA GLY A 955 -28.80 -33.50 42.09
C GLY A 955 -28.23 -32.59 43.19
N ASN A 956 -28.43 -32.94 44.45
CA ASN A 956 -27.88 -32.25 45.60
C ASN A 956 -27.39 -33.29 46.60
N ILE A 957 -26.16 -33.12 47.09
CA ILE A 957 -25.59 -33.95 48.17
C ILE A 957 -24.92 -32.99 49.15
N GLY A 958 -25.26 -33.19 50.43
CA GLY A 958 -24.73 -32.35 51.51
C GLY A 958 -24.45 -33.12 52.78
N VAL A 959 -23.64 -32.50 53.61
CA VAL A 959 -23.28 -32.95 54.95
C VAL A 959 -23.50 -31.80 55.92
N ARG A 960 -23.96 -32.13 57.08
CA ARG A 960 -24.07 -31.24 58.21
C ARG A 960 -23.34 -31.85 59.41
N TYR A 961 -22.53 -31.05 60.08
CA TYR A 961 -21.75 -31.42 61.26
C TYR A 961 -22.03 -30.47 62.40
N LYS A 962 -22.23 -31.02 63.58
CA LYS A 962 -22.48 -30.28 64.82
C LYS A 962 -21.34 -30.44 65.79
N TRP A 963 -20.88 -29.34 66.42
CA TRP A 963 -19.77 -29.33 67.34
C TRP A 963 -20.15 -28.66 68.68
#